data_9e0528eaaea9e0c7e8f94db31d78a068
#
_entry.id   9e0528eaaea9e0c7e8f94db31d78a068
#
_cell.length_a   1.000
_cell.length_b   1.000
_cell.length_c   1.000
_cell.angle_alpha   90.00
_cell.angle_beta   90.00
_cell.angle_gamma   90.00
#
_symmetry.space_group_name_H-M   'P 1'
#
loop_
_entity.id
_entity.type
_entity.pdbx_description
1 polymer ?
#
loop_
_entity_poly.entity_id
_entity_poly.type
_entity_poly.pdbx_seq_one_letter_code
_entity_poly.pdbx_strand_id
1 'polypeptide(L)'
;MREAVREDDCGDVLVFMPGVYEIRKTVELLAGKPWMSGRDVFPLYGSLAPEQQNCAVERGDIPRVIVSTNVAETSLTIEGVRTVVDSGLVRRSGWDPYRGMDTLHLVKISKASAAQRAGRAGRVAPGRCFRLWSEAEQARKEDFDPPECFRVDLAGAVLNLAAWGVTVPENFRWLDVPAPLVMQRAVNLLAALGATEEDGSLTDTGKRMTAFPLPPRLARLMVAGQDEQCAVELAAVAALMQGEGVAVKGGLNDHLRDSADYTDFQAEWRAVEKAVDAGFGAAACTRWGISSRGAREAWMAYRQLLSVGSRGKARETPGPDFTAARPAVVRAMIESFADHVGVRNGVAANTCRMAGGVGGRLAEGSVVFQGEHFVAAEVAELSGKAVETRVGRCTLIAPEDLRSIWPERFSCGEEAVFDATLRRVRLHRKLMYGDLVLEDRDRGDAPPELAAPVLAEKVVDGTLKLVKWNDAVEQWIRRLNGLSVWMPELELPRFSEEDKLVAISLVCEGAVGYKDIKEREIIPVLRDWLSGWQAKALDDYAPVSLTLPNGQHAKVRYGEDSSPVISLTVQRLFGVAVSPRIANGAVPVIVEVLAPSQRPWQVTGSLESFWRNGYGQMKKDLAGRYPRHRWPDPGELDFLPRSR
;
A
#
# COMPACT_ATOMS: atom_id res chain seq x y z
N MET A 1 3.52 -16.73 -36.80
CA MET A 1 3.79 -18.19 -36.95
C MET A 1 3.37 -18.76 -38.32
N ARG A 2 2.07 -18.69 -38.71
CA ARG A 2 1.62 -19.25 -39.99
C ARG A 2 2.43 -18.69 -41.17
N GLU A 3 2.73 -17.42 -41.19
CA GLU A 3 3.55 -16.76 -42.21
C GLU A 3 5.01 -17.20 -42.12
N ALA A 4 5.56 -17.34 -40.89
CA ALA A 4 6.94 -17.75 -40.65
C ALA A 4 7.26 -19.18 -41.16
N VAL A 5 6.27 -20.07 -41.21
CA VAL A 5 6.42 -21.49 -41.65
C VAL A 5 5.90 -21.75 -43.06
N ARG A 6 5.41 -20.74 -43.78
CA ARG A 6 4.73 -20.88 -45.07
C ARG A 6 5.67 -21.14 -46.25
N GLU A 7 6.92 -20.75 -46.14
CA GLU A 7 7.91 -20.93 -47.22
C GLU A 7 8.67 -22.24 -47.06
N ASP A 8 8.90 -22.94 -48.14
CA ASP A 8 9.53 -24.27 -48.16
C ASP A 8 10.97 -24.28 -47.61
N ASP A 9 11.68 -23.16 -47.62
CA ASP A 9 13.05 -23.02 -47.09
C ASP A 9 13.14 -22.18 -45.80
N CYS A 10 12.11 -22.19 -44.94
CA CYS A 10 12.14 -21.43 -43.71
C CYS A 10 13.08 -22.02 -42.64
N GLY A 11 13.64 -23.23 -42.83
CA GLY A 11 14.47 -23.94 -41.85
C GLY A 11 13.75 -24.18 -40.55
N ASP A 12 14.52 -24.31 -39.47
CA ASP A 12 13.99 -24.33 -38.11
C ASP A 12 13.54 -22.91 -37.72
N VAL A 13 12.47 -22.85 -36.95
CA VAL A 13 11.89 -21.59 -36.44
C VAL A 13 12.14 -21.47 -34.93
N LEU A 14 12.78 -20.40 -34.51
CA LEU A 14 12.99 -20.06 -33.09
C LEU A 14 12.03 -18.95 -32.67
N VAL A 15 11.23 -19.22 -31.67
CA VAL A 15 10.22 -18.30 -31.13
C VAL A 15 10.62 -17.84 -29.76
N PHE A 16 10.82 -16.54 -29.57
CA PHE A 16 11.13 -15.98 -28.27
C PHE A 16 9.86 -15.55 -27.49
N MET A 17 9.66 -16.17 -26.32
CA MET A 17 8.57 -15.89 -25.40
C MET A 17 9.12 -15.47 -24.03
N PRO A 18 8.39 -14.65 -23.25
CA PRO A 18 8.92 -14.10 -22.01
C PRO A 18 9.02 -15.10 -20.86
N GLY A 19 8.26 -16.21 -20.87
CA GLY A 19 8.26 -17.14 -19.76
C GLY A 19 7.66 -18.51 -20.09
N VAL A 20 7.76 -19.42 -19.11
CA VAL A 20 7.33 -20.82 -19.24
C VAL A 20 5.82 -20.95 -19.53
N TYR A 21 5.00 -20.08 -18.93
CA TYR A 21 3.56 -20.09 -19.18
C TYR A 21 3.25 -19.79 -20.65
N GLU A 22 3.85 -18.74 -21.18
CA GLU A 22 3.67 -18.30 -22.56
C GLU A 22 4.23 -19.34 -23.55
N ILE A 23 5.35 -19.99 -23.21
CA ILE A 23 5.91 -21.11 -24.01
C ILE A 23 4.91 -22.26 -24.08
N ARG A 24 4.43 -22.79 -22.95
CA ARG A 24 3.47 -23.89 -22.90
C ARG A 24 2.20 -23.57 -23.68
N LYS A 25 1.66 -22.37 -23.46
CA LYS A 25 0.48 -21.89 -24.18
C LYS A 25 0.69 -21.82 -25.69
N THR A 26 1.87 -21.37 -26.11
CA THR A 26 2.23 -21.29 -27.54
C THR A 26 2.37 -22.70 -28.14
N VAL A 27 3.05 -23.62 -27.45
CA VAL A 27 3.19 -25.03 -27.88
C VAL A 27 1.80 -25.68 -28.01
N GLU A 28 0.92 -25.52 -27.00
CA GLU A 28 -0.46 -26.03 -27.07
C GLU A 28 -1.26 -25.45 -28.24
N LEU A 29 -1.13 -24.14 -28.50
CA LEU A 29 -1.82 -23.49 -29.61
C LEU A 29 -1.30 -23.91 -30.98
N LEU A 30 -0.03 -24.30 -31.11
CA LEU A 30 0.58 -24.79 -32.32
C LEU A 30 0.24 -26.26 -32.58
N ALA A 31 0.06 -27.03 -31.53
CA ALA A 31 -0.30 -28.45 -31.61
C ALA A 31 -1.60 -28.63 -32.38
N GLY A 32 -1.61 -29.55 -33.38
CA GLY A 32 -2.79 -29.88 -34.19
C GLY A 32 -3.20 -28.83 -35.24
N LYS A 33 -2.40 -27.80 -35.47
CA LYS A 33 -2.67 -26.86 -36.57
C LYS A 33 -2.30 -27.51 -37.93
N PRO A 34 -3.20 -27.52 -38.95
CA PRO A 34 -2.92 -28.17 -40.24
C PRO A 34 -1.65 -27.65 -40.95
N TRP A 35 -1.32 -26.37 -40.73
CA TRP A 35 -0.12 -25.75 -41.31
C TRP A 35 1.18 -26.04 -40.54
N MET A 36 1.10 -26.80 -39.42
CA MET A 36 2.24 -27.35 -38.66
C MET A 36 2.57 -28.79 -39.05
N SER A 37 1.80 -29.40 -39.95
CA SER A 37 2.06 -30.77 -40.41
C SER A 37 3.50 -30.92 -40.93
N GLY A 38 4.19 -31.97 -40.50
CA GLY A 38 5.58 -32.23 -40.87
C GLY A 38 6.62 -31.39 -40.13
N ARG A 39 6.26 -30.80 -38.97
CA ARG A 39 7.15 -30.05 -38.07
C ARG A 39 6.96 -30.47 -36.62
N ASP A 40 8.08 -30.63 -35.92
CA ASP A 40 8.07 -30.86 -34.47
C ASP A 40 8.09 -29.54 -33.69
N VAL A 41 7.43 -29.52 -32.52
CA VAL A 41 7.37 -28.33 -31.66
C VAL A 41 8.01 -28.66 -30.31
N PHE A 42 9.08 -27.94 -29.99
CA PHE A 42 9.83 -28.12 -28.74
C PHE A 42 9.77 -26.89 -27.85
N PRO A 43 9.45 -27.04 -26.54
CA PRO A 43 9.70 -26.00 -25.55
C PRO A 43 11.20 -25.97 -25.20
N LEU A 44 11.75 -24.76 -24.89
CA LEU A 44 13.12 -24.61 -24.43
C LEU A 44 13.22 -23.52 -23.37
N TYR A 45 13.51 -23.91 -22.13
CA TYR A 45 13.73 -23.00 -21.00
C TYR A 45 14.61 -23.69 -19.94
N GLY A 46 15.24 -22.88 -19.05
CA GLY A 46 16.28 -23.36 -18.14
C GLY A 46 15.88 -24.50 -17.21
N SER A 47 14.62 -24.53 -16.74
CA SER A 47 14.13 -25.56 -15.82
C SER A 47 13.63 -26.86 -16.50
N LEU A 48 13.80 -27.01 -17.81
CA LEU A 48 13.58 -28.30 -18.48
C LEU A 48 14.63 -29.34 -18.09
N ALA A 49 14.24 -30.62 -18.09
CA ALA A 49 15.19 -31.71 -17.95
C ALA A 49 16.24 -31.68 -19.06
N PRO A 50 17.51 -32.02 -18.79
CA PRO A 50 18.59 -31.97 -19.78
C PRO A 50 18.27 -32.71 -21.09
N GLU A 51 17.62 -33.87 -20.96
CA GLU A 51 17.22 -34.69 -22.14
C GLU A 51 16.23 -33.94 -23.03
N GLN A 52 15.28 -33.20 -22.43
CA GLN A 52 14.31 -32.40 -23.17
C GLN A 52 14.96 -31.15 -23.81
N GLN A 53 15.93 -30.55 -23.11
CA GLN A 53 16.72 -29.44 -23.67
C GLN A 53 17.54 -29.94 -24.87
N ASN A 54 18.19 -31.09 -24.74
CA ASN A 54 18.96 -31.69 -25.84
C ASN A 54 18.09 -31.98 -27.07
N CYS A 55 16.90 -32.56 -26.90
CA CYS A 55 15.96 -32.76 -27.99
C CYS A 55 15.59 -31.45 -28.72
N ALA A 56 15.49 -30.34 -27.99
CA ALA A 56 15.22 -29.04 -28.63
C ALA A 56 16.43 -28.43 -29.34
N VAL A 57 17.67 -28.77 -28.93
CA VAL A 57 18.93 -28.20 -29.46
C VAL A 57 19.53 -29.06 -30.56
N GLU A 58 19.51 -30.40 -30.42
CA GLU A 58 20.07 -31.35 -31.38
C GLU A 58 19.29 -31.30 -32.69
N ARG A 59 20.03 -31.31 -33.82
CA ARG A 59 19.44 -31.26 -35.14
C ARG A 59 18.74 -32.60 -35.46
N GLY A 60 17.46 -32.51 -35.85
CA GLY A 60 16.69 -33.64 -36.37
C GLY A 60 16.53 -33.57 -37.89
N ASP A 61 15.98 -34.63 -38.46
CA ASP A 61 15.67 -34.71 -39.90
C ASP A 61 14.39 -33.94 -40.28
N ILE A 62 13.54 -33.69 -39.27
CA ILE A 62 12.27 -32.97 -39.44
C ILE A 62 12.45 -31.50 -39.04
N PRO A 63 11.97 -30.53 -39.85
CA PRO A 63 12.00 -29.11 -39.49
C PRO A 63 11.27 -28.86 -38.16
N ARG A 64 11.84 -27.98 -37.30
CA ARG A 64 11.39 -27.77 -35.93
C ARG A 64 10.88 -26.36 -35.71
N VAL A 65 9.98 -26.22 -34.73
CA VAL A 65 9.63 -24.95 -34.10
C VAL A 65 10.03 -25.03 -32.64
N ILE A 66 11.01 -24.23 -32.26
CA ILE A 66 11.54 -24.18 -30.87
C ILE A 66 11.01 -22.94 -30.22
N VAL A 67 10.20 -23.10 -29.15
CA VAL A 67 9.61 -21.99 -28.41
C VAL A 67 10.43 -21.80 -27.12
N SER A 68 11.16 -20.68 -27.03
CA SER A 68 12.20 -20.49 -26.03
C SER A 68 12.04 -19.20 -25.22
N THR A 69 12.65 -19.15 -24.05
CA THR A 69 12.97 -17.92 -23.33
C THR A 69 14.27 -17.30 -23.89
N ASN A 70 14.80 -16.30 -23.19
CA ASN A 70 16.11 -15.72 -23.48
C ASN A 70 17.30 -16.71 -23.35
N VAL A 71 17.09 -17.93 -22.87
CA VAL A 71 18.13 -18.98 -22.82
C VAL A 71 18.71 -19.28 -24.22
N ALA A 72 17.90 -19.14 -25.29
CA ALA A 72 18.36 -19.28 -26.65
C ALA A 72 18.95 -17.98 -27.22
N GLU A 73 19.00 -16.88 -26.47
CA GLU A 73 19.51 -15.59 -26.96
C GLU A 73 21.05 -15.56 -27.05
N THR A 74 21.75 -16.10 -26.04
CA THR A 74 23.23 -16.10 -25.98
C THR A 74 23.85 -17.46 -25.76
N SER A 75 23.31 -18.28 -24.86
CA SER A 75 24.00 -19.41 -24.23
C SER A 75 24.01 -20.69 -25.09
N LEU A 76 23.08 -20.84 -26.04
CA LEU A 76 22.93 -22.06 -26.80
C LEU A 76 23.07 -21.78 -28.31
N THR A 77 23.81 -22.62 -29.03
CA THR A 77 23.81 -22.61 -30.48
C THR A 77 22.85 -23.68 -30.99
N ILE A 78 21.79 -23.25 -31.66
CA ILE A 78 20.80 -24.14 -32.25
C ILE A 78 21.03 -24.12 -33.77
N GLU A 79 21.50 -25.23 -34.26
CA GLU A 79 21.74 -25.36 -35.70
C GLU A 79 20.44 -25.47 -36.49
N GLY A 80 20.43 -24.98 -37.72
CA GLY A 80 19.28 -25.06 -38.63
C GLY A 80 18.27 -23.91 -38.48
N VAL A 81 18.40 -23.02 -37.50
CA VAL A 81 17.51 -21.87 -37.34
C VAL A 81 17.71 -20.85 -38.45
N ARG A 82 16.68 -20.65 -39.29
CA ARG A 82 16.62 -19.65 -40.37
C ARG A 82 15.51 -18.62 -40.17
N THR A 83 14.59 -18.89 -39.25
CA THR A 83 13.49 -17.98 -38.99
C THR A 83 13.39 -17.72 -37.47
N VAL A 84 13.32 -16.46 -37.09
CA VAL A 84 13.06 -16.02 -35.74
C VAL A 84 11.71 -15.33 -35.64
N VAL A 85 10.94 -15.64 -34.63
CA VAL A 85 9.73 -14.89 -34.24
C VAL A 85 9.94 -14.37 -32.84
N ASP A 86 9.97 -13.05 -32.65
CA ASP A 86 10.31 -12.42 -31.40
C ASP A 86 9.12 -11.62 -30.82
N SER A 87 8.69 -11.98 -29.61
CA SER A 87 7.64 -11.26 -28.89
C SER A 87 8.07 -9.86 -28.44
N GLY A 88 9.37 -9.57 -28.38
CA GLY A 88 9.91 -8.32 -27.86
C GLY A 88 9.86 -8.17 -26.36
N LEU A 89 9.55 -9.27 -25.64
CA LEU A 89 9.36 -9.30 -24.19
C LEU A 89 10.33 -10.27 -23.52
N VAL A 90 10.63 -9.98 -22.26
CA VAL A 90 11.44 -10.85 -21.38
C VAL A 90 10.96 -10.71 -19.93
N ARG A 91 11.03 -11.80 -19.15
CA ARG A 91 10.94 -11.72 -17.70
C ARG A 91 12.33 -11.44 -17.15
N ARG A 92 12.47 -10.31 -16.48
CA ARG A 92 13.73 -9.86 -15.90
C ARG A 92 13.61 -9.86 -14.40
N SER A 93 14.51 -10.57 -13.73
CA SER A 93 14.69 -10.46 -12.29
C SER A 93 15.27 -9.10 -11.96
N GLY A 94 14.80 -8.53 -10.91
CA GLY A 94 15.26 -7.28 -10.32
C GLY A 94 15.20 -7.37 -8.81
N TRP A 95 15.56 -6.30 -8.17
CA TRP A 95 15.48 -6.12 -6.75
C TRP A 95 14.93 -4.72 -6.44
N ASP A 96 13.94 -4.65 -5.56
CA ASP A 96 13.36 -3.39 -5.13
C ASP A 96 14.14 -2.83 -3.93
N PRO A 97 14.93 -1.77 -4.12
CA PRO A 97 15.71 -1.19 -3.03
C PRO A 97 14.85 -0.48 -1.97
N TYR A 98 13.60 -0.15 -2.24
CA TYR A 98 12.70 0.46 -1.25
C TYR A 98 12.10 -0.58 -0.31
N ARG A 99 11.82 -1.77 -0.82
CA ARG A 99 11.19 -2.85 -0.06
C ARG A 99 12.16 -3.95 0.37
N GLY A 100 13.35 -4.01 -0.24
CA GLY A 100 14.39 -5.01 0.05
C GLY A 100 14.01 -6.42 -0.38
N MET A 101 13.30 -6.56 -1.51
CA MET A 101 12.81 -7.84 -2.00
C MET A 101 13.10 -8.06 -3.49
N ASP A 102 13.17 -9.33 -3.87
CA ASP A 102 13.31 -9.72 -5.27
C ASP A 102 12.04 -9.45 -6.06
N THR A 103 12.22 -9.02 -7.30
CA THR A 103 11.13 -8.72 -8.23
C THR A 103 11.33 -9.48 -9.54
N LEU A 104 10.22 -9.81 -10.20
CA LEU A 104 10.24 -10.43 -11.51
C LEU A 104 9.25 -9.72 -12.43
N HIS A 105 9.78 -8.82 -13.24
CA HIS A 105 8.96 -7.98 -14.12
C HIS A 105 8.94 -8.46 -15.56
N LEU A 106 7.77 -8.37 -16.19
CA LEU A 106 7.64 -8.51 -17.63
C LEU A 106 8.00 -7.18 -18.29
N VAL A 107 9.12 -7.14 -19.01
CA VAL A 107 9.65 -5.92 -19.62
C VAL A 107 9.91 -6.08 -21.11
N LYS A 108 10.00 -4.97 -21.83
CA LYS A 108 10.45 -4.94 -23.24
C LYS A 108 11.97 -5.15 -23.28
N ILE A 109 12.43 -5.92 -24.28
CA ILE A 109 13.86 -6.11 -24.53
C ILE A 109 14.50 -4.84 -25.10
N SER A 110 15.81 -4.70 -24.96
CA SER A 110 16.61 -3.64 -25.58
C SER A 110 16.76 -3.83 -27.09
N LYS A 111 17.29 -2.80 -27.80
CA LYS A 111 17.64 -2.91 -29.22
C LYS A 111 18.77 -3.93 -29.46
N ALA A 112 19.75 -3.97 -28.54
CA ALA A 112 20.83 -4.93 -28.58
C ALA A 112 20.32 -6.38 -28.45
N SER A 113 19.45 -6.66 -27.47
CA SER A 113 18.81 -7.96 -27.32
C SER A 113 17.98 -8.34 -28.55
N ALA A 114 17.19 -7.40 -29.10
CA ALA A 114 16.44 -7.63 -30.34
C ALA A 114 17.35 -7.97 -31.55
N ALA A 115 18.51 -7.33 -31.64
CA ALA A 115 19.50 -7.63 -32.66
C ALA A 115 20.14 -9.01 -32.46
N GLN A 116 20.50 -9.37 -31.22
CA GLN A 116 21.04 -10.69 -30.87
C GLN A 116 20.04 -11.81 -31.19
N ARG A 117 18.75 -11.66 -30.81
CA ARG A 117 17.69 -12.62 -31.17
C ARG A 117 17.52 -12.76 -32.65
N ALA A 118 17.47 -11.66 -33.40
CA ALA A 118 17.41 -11.68 -34.86
C ALA A 118 18.61 -12.38 -35.49
N GLY A 119 19.82 -12.15 -34.94
CA GLY A 119 21.07 -12.78 -35.36
C GLY A 119 21.08 -14.31 -35.25
N ARG A 120 20.16 -14.91 -34.47
CA ARG A 120 20.03 -16.37 -34.40
C ARG A 120 19.59 -16.99 -35.74
N ALA A 121 18.79 -16.27 -36.53
CA ALA A 121 18.37 -16.71 -37.85
C ALA A 121 19.50 -16.61 -38.92
N GLY A 122 20.48 -15.75 -38.67
CA GLY A 122 21.54 -15.44 -39.65
C GLY A 122 22.89 -16.13 -39.45
N ARG A 123 23.01 -17.14 -38.56
CA ARG A 123 24.30 -17.73 -38.19
C ARG A 123 24.91 -18.61 -39.26
N VAL A 124 24.12 -19.40 -39.94
CA VAL A 124 24.59 -20.41 -40.90
C VAL A 124 24.22 -20.06 -42.33
N ALA A 125 23.12 -19.38 -42.53
CA ALA A 125 22.61 -18.96 -43.85
C ALA A 125 21.76 -17.68 -43.68
N PRO A 126 21.45 -16.96 -44.79
CA PRO A 126 20.50 -15.85 -44.73
C PRO A 126 19.18 -16.28 -44.08
N GLY A 127 18.71 -15.50 -43.09
CA GLY A 127 17.51 -15.80 -42.34
C GLY A 127 16.59 -14.59 -42.17
N ARG A 128 15.43 -14.80 -41.53
CA ARG A 128 14.41 -13.78 -41.35
C ARG A 128 14.02 -13.67 -39.87
N CYS A 129 13.66 -12.45 -39.48
CA CYS A 129 13.15 -12.19 -38.12
C CYS A 129 11.81 -11.46 -38.21
N PHE A 130 10.77 -12.07 -37.64
CA PHE A 130 9.46 -11.48 -37.45
C PHE A 130 9.39 -10.86 -36.06
N ARG A 131 9.45 -9.53 -35.96
CA ARG A 131 9.31 -8.78 -34.75
C ARG A 131 7.84 -8.46 -34.51
N LEU A 132 7.29 -8.88 -33.36
CA LEU A 132 5.87 -8.70 -33.01
C LEU A 132 5.59 -7.33 -32.34
N TRP A 133 6.27 -6.30 -32.84
CA TRP A 133 6.07 -4.91 -32.40
C TRP A 133 6.31 -3.96 -33.59
N SER A 134 5.85 -2.72 -33.45
CA SER A 134 5.97 -1.72 -34.51
C SER A 134 7.37 -1.09 -34.59
N GLU A 135 7.68 -0.46 -35.74
CA GLU A 135 8.90 0.32 -35.91
C GLU A 135 8.99 1.49 -34.92
N ALA A 136 7.86 2.12 -34.61
CA ALA A 136 7.80 3.18 -33.60
C ALA A 136 8.13 2.66 -32.21
N GLU A 137 7.73 1.44 -31.86
CA GLU A 137 8.14 0.80 -30.62
C GLU A 137 9.62 0.40 -30.63
N GLN A 138 10.15 -0.05 -31.77
CA GLN A 138 11.58 -0.33 -31.94
C GLN A 138 12.43 0.92 -31.66
N ALA A 139 12.02 2.06 -32.22
CA ALA A 139 12.74 3.32 -32.01
C ALA A 139 12.80 3.76 -30.54
N ARG A 140 11.75 3.46 -29.77
CA ARG A 140 11.63 3.83 -28.34
C ARG A 140 12.29 2.85 -27.37
N LYS A 141 12.77 1.71 -27.84
CA LYS A 141 13.48 0.74 -26.99
C LYS A 141 14.81 1.33 -26.52
N GLU A 142 15.22 0.99 -25.30
CA GLU A 142 16.55 1.25 -24.80
C GLU A 142 17.60 0.60 -25.70
N ASP A 143 18.77 1.20 -25.84
CA ASP A 143 19.81 0.66 -26.72
C ASP A 143 20.40 -0.64 -26.15
N PHE A 144 20.63 -0.68 -24.83
CA PHE A 144 21.19 -1.83 -24.11
C PHE A 144 20.34 -2.18 -22.89
N ASP A 145 20.48 -3.41 -22.41
CA ASP A 145 19.92 -3.80 -21.12
C ASP A 145 20.72 -3.16 -19.98
N PRO A 146 20.06 -2.74 -18.87
CA PRO A 146 20.77 -2.18 -17.74
C PRO A 146 21.74 -3.18 -17.13
N PRO A 147 22.95 -2.74 -16.70
CA PRO A 147 23.91 -3.56 -16.00
C PRO A 147 23.30 -4.28 -14.78
N GLU A 148 23.87 -5.44 -14.43
CA GLU A 148 23.35 -6.25 -13.34
C GLU A 148 23.41 -5.51 -11.99
N CYS A 149 24.47 -4.74 -11.75
CA CYS A 149 24.64 -3.93 -10.54
C CYS A 149 23.52 -2.89 -10.29
N PHE A 150 22.68 -2.60 -11.27
CA PHE A 150 21.55 -1.69 -11.12
C PHE A 150 20.23 -2.40 -10.76
N ARG A 151 20.22 -3.74 -10.72
CA ARG A 151 18.99 -4.51 -10.60
C ARG A 151 19.05 -5.70 -9.64
N VAL A 152 20.16 -5.91 -8.95
CA VAL A 152 20.34 -6.99 -7.97
C VAL A 152 20.69 -6.42 -6.59
N ASP A 153 20.49 -7.23 -5.56
CA ASP A 153 21.01 -6.91 -4.22
C ASP A 153 22.54 -6.92 -4.26
N LEU A 154 23.18 -5.84 -3.80
CA LEU A 154 24.62 -5.69 -3.78
C LEU A 154 25.27 -6.13 -2.47
N ALA A 155 24.51 -6.59 -1.46
CA ALA A 155 25.07 -6.94 -0.15
C ALA A 155 26.20 -7.99 -0.25
N GLY A 156 26.07 -8.98 -1.15
CA GLY A 156 27.14 -9.96 -1.40
C GLY A 156 28.41 -9.33 -1.99
N ALA A 157 28.26 -8.40 -2.94
CA ALA A 157 29.38 -7.68 -3.54
C ALA A 157 30.07 -6.78 -2.50
N VAL A 158 29.31 -6.05 -1.70
CA VAL A 158 29.81 -5.16 -0.63
C VAL A 158 30.55 -5.97 0.45
N LEU A 159 30.02 -7.15 0.84
CA LEU A 159 30.70 -8.04 1.78
C LEU A 159 32.07 -8.49 1.24
N ASN A 160 32.15 -8.85 -0.03
CA ASN A 160 33.42 -9.22 -0.68
C ASN A 160 34.40 -8.02 -0.77
N LEU A 161 33.89 -6.82 -1.07
CA LEU A 161 34.72 -5.60 -1.08
C LEU A 161 35.31 -5.32 0.31
N ALA A 162 34.48 -5.44 1.36
CA ALA A 162 34.94 -5.30 2.75
C ALA A 162 36.01 -6.35 3.09
N ALA A 163 35.88 -7.60 2.60
CA ALA A 163 36.91 -8.64 2.76
C ALA A 163 38.25 -8.30 2.06
N TRP A 164 38.20 -7.51 0.99
CA TRP A 164 39.38 -6.98 0.30
C TRP A 164 39.92 -5.69 0.90
N GLY A 165 39.31 -5.19 1.99
CA GLY A 165 39.72 -3.98 2.68
C GLY A 165 39.13 -2.69 2.14
N VAL A 166 38.08 -2.78 1.28
CA VAL A 166 37.32 -1.64 0.81
C VAL A 166 36.16 -1.41 1.77
N THR A 167 36.35 -0.52 2.74
CA THR A 167 35.36 -0.22 3.80
C THR A 167 34.28 0.76 3.35
N VAL A 168 34.54 1.58 2.34
CA VAL A 168 33.61 2.53 1.73
C VAL A 168 33.35 2.07 0.28
N PRO A 169 32.28 1.29 0.03
CA PRO A 169 32.05 0.67 -1.26
C PRO A 169 31.77 1.68 -2.38
N GLU A 170 31.36 2.90 -2.07
CA GLU A 170 31.18 4.01 -3.02
C GLU A 170 32.52 4.45 -3.63
N ASN A 171 33.63 4.30 -2.91
CA ASN A 171 34.97 4.65 -3.37
C ASN A 171 35.59 3.58 -4.28
N PHE A 172 34.95 2.42 -4.45
CA PHE A 172 35.41 1.39 -5.36
C PHE A 172 35.31 1.87 -6.82
N ARG A 173 36.23 1.47 -7.66
CA ARG A 173 36.24 1.84 -9.08
C ARG A 173 35.24 1.00 -9.88
N TRP A 174 33.98 1.30 -9.69
CA TRP A 174 32.90 0.68 -10.47
C TRP A 174 33.00 1.05 -11.94
N LEU A 175 32.73 0.11 -12.85
CA LEU A 175 32.55 0.41 -14.28
C LEU A 175 31.27 1.24 -14.48
N ASP A 176 30.18 0.77 -13.89
CA ASP A 176 28.90 1.45 -13.81
C ASP A 176 28.56 1.65 -12.34
N VAL A 177 28.45 2.89 -11.89
CA VAL A 177 28.25 3.22 -10.47
C VAL A 177 26.83 2.87 -10.04
N PRO A 178 26.62 1.98 -9.07
CA PRO A 178 25.30 1.66 -8.56
C PRO A 178 24.59 2.86 -7.95
N ALA A 179 23.25 2.85 -7.94
CA ALA A 179 22.47 3.92 -7.31
C ALA A 179 22.77 4.01 -5.80
N PRO A 180 22.89 5.23 -5.24
CA PRO A 180 23.22 5.42 -3.83
C PRO A 180 22.29 4.67 -2.87
N LEU A 181 21.01 4.62 -3.15
CA LEU A 181 20.01 3.90 -2.34
C LEU A 181 20.28 2.39 -2.29
N VAL A 182 20.66 1.78 -3.42
CA VAL A 182 20.97 0.34 -3.51
C VAL A 182 22.22 0.05 -2.66
N MET A 183 23.24 0.89 -2.78
CA MET A 183 24.47 0.77 -2.01
C MET A 183 24.22 0.93 -0.50
N GLN A 184 23.51 1.97 -0.10
CA GLN A 184 23.17 2.22 1.30
C GLN A 184 22.39 1.05 1.91
N ARG A 185 21.45 0.46 1.16
CA ARG A 185 20.73 -0.72 1.62
C ARG A 185 21.62 -1.94 1.83
N ALA A 186 22.57 -2.17 0.92
CA ALA A 186 23.54 -3.25 1.06
C ALA A 186 24.41 -3.07 2.33
N VAL A 187 24.89 -1.86 2.56
CA VAL A 187 25.66 -1.51 3.78
C VAL A 187 24.81 -1.71 5.03
N ASN A 188 23.58 -1.17 5.05
CA ASN A 188 22.67 -1.31 6.18
C ASN A 188 22.31 -2.78 6.48
N LEU A 189 22.11 -3.60 5.45
CA LEU A 189 21.88 -5.03 5.63
C LEU A 189 23.08 -5.72 6.27
N LEU A 190 24.30 -5.46 5.80
CA LEU A 190 25.49 -6.07 6.38
C LEU A 190 25.71 -5.66 7.83
N ALA A 191 25.47 -4.39 8.17
CA ALA A 191 25.49 -3.91 9.55
C ALA A 191 24.42 -4.62 10.41
N ALA A 192 23.20 -4.74 9.89
CA ALA A 192 22.10 -5.44 10.58
C ALA A 192 22.38 -6.94 10.80
N LEU A 193 23.11 -7.58 9.89
CA LEU A 193 23.58 -8.96 10.03
C LEU A 193 24.79 -9.09 10.97
N GLY A 194 25.32 -7.98 11.49
CA GLY A 194 26.54 -7.95 12.29
C GLY A 194 27.79 -8.32 11.51
N ALA A 195 27.79 -8.15 10.19
CA ALA A 195 28.91 -8.47 9.32
C ALA A 195 29.96 -7.36 9.24
N THR A 196 29.53 -6.09 9.41
CA THR A 196 30.41 -4.92 9.36
C THR A 196 30.24 -4.04 10.59
N GLU A 197 31.33 -3.38 10.97
CA GLU A 197 31.35 -2.29 11.93
C GLU A 197 30.83 -0.99 11.31
N GLU A 198 30.69 0.07 12.11
CA GLU A 198 30.24 1.39 11.63
C GLU A 198 31.16 2.01 10.57
N ASP A 199 32.46 1.69 10.62
CA ASP A 199 33.44 2.15 9.64
C ASP A 199 33.50 1.33 8.35
N GLY A 200 32.62 0.31 8.22
CA GLY A 200 32.55 -0.61 7.08
C GLY A 200 33.57 -1.76 7.12
N SER A 201 34.43 -1.85 8.14
CA SER A 201 35.33 -2.99 8.33
C SER A 201 34.60 -4.26 8.75
N LEU A 202 35.14 -5.44 8.42
CA LEU A 202 34.50 -6.71 8.78
C LEU A 202 34.66 -7.01 10.27
N THR A 203 33.53 -7.36 10.90
CA THR A 203 33.50 -8.03 12.21
C THR A 203 34.07 -9.45 12.12
N ASP A 204 34.24 -10.12 13.25
CA ASP A 204 34.57 -11.56 13.23
C ASP A 204 33.47 -12.41 12.63
N THR A 205 32.20 -12.05 12.84
CA THR A 205 31.05 -12.65 12.16
C THR A 205 31.15 -12.46 10.65
N GLY A 206 31.44 -11.24 10.18
CA GLY A 206 31.61 -10.94 8.76
C GLY A 206 32.73 -11.75 8.11
N LYS A 207 33.88 -11.87 8.77
CA LYS A 207 35.01 -12.73 8.30
C LYS A 207 34.58 -14.20 8.17
N ARG A 208 33.81 -14.71 9.12
CA ARG A 208 33.30 -16.09 9.07
C ARG A 208 32.27 -16.27 7.95
N MET A 209 31.44 -15.27 7.72
CA MET A 209 30.45 -15.27 6.62
C MET A 209 31.11 -15.39 5.26
N THR A 210 32.26 -14.74 5.02
CA THR A 210 32.98 -14.81 3.73
C THR A 210 33.55 -16.20 3.41
N ALA A 211 33.64 -17.11 4.39
CA ALA A 211 34.04 -18.49 4.14
C ALA A 211 32.98 -19.33 3.42
N PHE A 212 31.72 -18.90 3.41
CA PHE A 212 30.64 -19.60 2.75
C PHE A 212 30.33 -18.96 1.40
N PRO A 213 30.23 -19.75 0.31
CA PRO A 213 29.83 -19.27 -1.01
C PRO A 213 28.31 -19.05 -1.07
N LEU A 214 27.79 -18.17 -0.23
CA LEU A 214 26.37 -17.95 0.01
C LEU A 214 26.04 -16.44 0.00
N PRO A 215 24.80 -16.06 -0.34
CA PRO A 215 24.30 -14.73 -0.05
C PRO A 215 24.42 -14.38 1.43
N PRO A 216 24.62 -13.10 1.80
CA PRO A 216 24.95 -12.70 3.18
C PRO A 216 24.00 -13.22 4.25
N ARG A 217 22.67 -13.21 4.01
CA ARG A 217 21.69 -13.75 4.96
C ARG A 217 21.89 -15.24 5.23
N LEU A 218 22.17 -16.04 4.19
CA LEU A 218 22.40 -17.47 4.33
C LEU A 218 23.78 -17.75 4.93
N ALA A 219 24.79 -16.94 4.63
CA ALA A 219 26.10 -17.02 5.29
C ALA A 219 25.96 -16.71 6.79
N ARG A 220 25.12 -15.72 7.17
CA ARG A 220 24.80 -15.42 8.58
C ARG A 220 24.13 -16.60 9.28
N LEU A 221 23.17 -17.28 8.60
CA LEU A 221 22.56 -18.52 9.12
C LEU A 221 23.61 -19.60 9.43
N MET A 222 24.57 -19.81 8.51
CA MET A 222 25.61 -20.82 8.72
C MET A 222 26.52 -20.48 9.90
N VAL A 223 26.85 -19.21 10.08
CA VAL A 223 27.63 -18.73 11.23
C VAL A 223 26.84 -18.93 12.53
N ALA A 224 25.55 -18.55 12.55
CA ALA A 224 24.69 -18.77 13.70
C ALA A 224 24.56 -20.28 14.04
N GLY A 225 24.47 -21.14 13.03
CA GLY A 225 24.41 -22.58 13.22
C GLY A 225 25.64 -23.17 13.91
N GLN A 226 26.82 -22.58 13.65
CA GLN A 226 28.06 -22.95 14.33
C GLN A 226 28.04 -22.51 15.80
N ASP A 227 27.55 -21.30 16.08
CA ASP A 227 27.52 -20.72 17.42
C ASP A 227 26.47 -21.41 18.33
N GLU A 228 25.29 -21.70 17.78
CA GLU A 228 24.16 -22.29 18.49
C GLU A 228 24.14 -23.84 18.41
N GLN A 229 25.18 -24.48 17.86
CA GLN A 229 25.31 -25.92 17.70
C GLN A 229 24.18 -26.60 16.89
N CYS A 230 23.58 -25.87 15.94
CA CYS A 230 22.54 -26.35 15.01
C CYS A 230 22.96 -26.21 13.52
N ALA A 231 24.27 -26.41 13.26
CA ALA A 231 24.83 -26.27 11.92
C ALA A 231 24.23 -27.24 10.89
N VAL A 232 23.74 -28.38 11.32
CA VAL A 232 23.10 -29.40 10.46
C VAL A 232 21.74 -28.87 9.96
N GLU A 233 20.92 -28.36 10.86
CA GLU A 233 19.60 -27.81 10.56
C GLU A 233 19.71 -26.56 9.67
N LEU A 234 20.62 -25.66 9.98
CA LEU A 234 20.77 -24.41 9.21
C LEU A 234 21.47 -24.65 7.86
N ALA A 235 22.30 -25.67 7.73
CA ALA A 235 22.79 -26.13 6.42
C ALA A 235 21.65 -26.66 5.55
N ALA A 236 20.68 -27.37 6.15
CA ALA A 236 19.48 -27.83 5.42
C ALA A 236 18.63 -26.63 4.96
N VAL A 237 18.37 -25.65 5.84
CA VAL A 237 17.68 -24.41 5.48
C VAL A 237 18.40 -23.67 4.33
N ALA A 238 19.71 -23.44 4.47
CA ALA A 238 20.50 -22.74 3.45
C ALA A 238 20.54 -23.50 2.11
N ALA A 239 20.62 -24.82 2.14
CA ALA A 239 20.60 -25.67 0.96
C ALA A 239 19.24 -25.61 0.22
N LEU A 240 18.14 -25.66 0.96
CA LEU A 240 16.78 -25.55 0.40
C LEU A 240 16.54 -24.19 -0.24
N MET A 241 17.21 -23.15 0.21
CA MET A 241 17.10 -21.79 -0.34
C MET A 241 17.95 -21.55 -1.60
N GLN A 242 18.89 -22.43 -1.95
CA GLN A 242 19.78 -22.21 -3.11
C GLN A 242 19.23 -22.77 -4.41
N GLY A 243 18.28 -23.51 -4.56
CA GLY A 243 17.86 -24.14 -5.81
C GLY A 243 16.52 -23.67 -6.34
N GLU A 244 16.05 -24.36 -7.38
CA GLU A 244 14.73 -24.12 -7.98
C GLU A 244 13.55 -24.56 -7.05
N GLY A 245 13.86 -25.06 -5.85
CA GLY A 245 12.90 -25.61 -4.88
C GLY A 245 12.64 -27.11 -5.07
N VAL A 246 12.20 -27.74 -3.98
CA VAL A 246 11.97 -29.20 -3.93
C VAL A 246 10.56 -29.61 -4.31
N ALA A 247 9.61 -28.68 -4.38
CA ALA A 247 8.22 -28.95 -4.75
C ALA A 247 8.00 -28.82 -6.26
N VAL A 248 7.21 -29.71 -6.85
CA VAL A 248 6.69 -29.50 -8.21
C VAL A 248 5.53 -28.52 -8.21
N LYS A 249 5.10 -28.06 -9.41
CA LYS A 249 3.90 -27.24 -9.57
C LYS A 249 2.68 -28.02 -9.04
N GLY A 250 2.04 -27.51 -8.00
CA GLY A 250 0.94 -28.19 -7.28
C GLY A 250 1.28 -28.45 -5.81
N GLY A 251 2.55 -28.23 -5.43
CA GLY A 251 3.01 -28.36 -4.05
C GLY A 251 3.45 -29.77 -3.65
N LEU A 252 3.97 -29.87 -2.44
CA LEU A 252 4.30 -31.12 -1.81
C LEU A 252 3.03 -31.85 -1.35
N ASN A 253 3.08 -33.20 -1.32
CA ASN A 253 2.02 -34.00 -0.76
C ASN A 253 1.81 -33.69 0.73
N ASP A 254 0.55 -33.59 1.17
CA ASP A 254 0.21 -33.23 2.55
C ASP A 254 0.76 -34.22 3.61
N HIS A 255 1.03 -35.46 3.24
CA HIS A 255 1.70 -36.43 4.13
C HIS A 255 3.15 -36.08 4.49
N LEU A 256 3.74 -35.08 3.80
CA LEU A 256 5.06 -34.53 4.15
C LEU A 256 4.98 -33.40 5.19
N ARG A 257 3.77 -32.97 5.55
CA ARG A 257 3.51 -31.94 6.56
C ARG A 257 3.05 -32.57 7.86
N ASP A 258 3.48 -31.98 8.97
CA ASP A 258 3.04 -32.35 10.30
C ASP A 258 2.42 -31.13 11.00
N SER A 259 1.41 -31.34 11.80
CA SER A 259 0.79 -30.31 12.62
C SER A 259 1.74 -29.74 13.70
N ALA A 260 2.80 -30.46 14.02
CA ALA A 260 3.85 -30.01 14.93
C ALA A 260 4.97 -29.19 14.24
N ASP A 261 4.91 -29.02 12.90
CA ASP A 261 5.88 -28.24 12.17
C ASP A 261 5.79 -26.75 12.57
N TYR A 262 6.93 -26.17 12.87
CA TYR A 262 7.06 -24.74 13.16
C TYR A 262 7.78 -23.96 12.08
N THR A 263 8.35 -24.66 11.07
CA THR A 263 8.98 -24.04 9.91
C THR A 263 8.63 -24.81 8.63
N ASP A 264 8.42 -24.09 7.54
CA ASP A 264 8.13 -24.68 6.22
C ASP A 264 9.26 -25.57 5.73
N PHE A 265 10.47 -25.33 6.20
CA PHE A 265 11.65 -26.12 5.86
C PHE A 265 11.58 -27.57 6.34
N GLN A 266 10.80 -27.90 7.36
CA GLN A 266 10.62 -29.28 7.84
C GLN A 266 9.97 -30.17 6.78
N ALA A 267 8.88 -29.69 6.19
CA ALA A 267 8.20 -30.42 5.12
C ALA A 267 9.06 -30.53 3.85
N GLU A 268 9.78 -29.44 3.49
CA GLU A 268 10.70 -29.46 2.36
C GLU A 268 11.87 -30.41 2.58
N TRP A 269 12.40 -30.49 3.80
CA TRP A 269 13.50 -31.41 4.12
C TRP A 269 13.06 -32.87 4.11
N ARG A 270 11.90 -33.21 4.66
CA ARG A 270 11.31 -34.55 4.54
C ARG A 270 11.12 -34.98 3.09
N ALA A 271 10.83 -34.03 2.19
CA ALA A 271 10.80 -34.29 0.77
C ALA A 271 12.18 -34.66 0.20
N VAL A 272 13.25 -33.98 0.64
CA VAL A 272 14.63 -34.31 0.25
C VAL A 272 15.00 -35.71 0.73
N GLU A 273 14.71 -36.07 2.00
CA GLU A 273 14.98 -37.42 2.55
C GLU A 273 14.25 -38.49 1.77
N LYS A 274 12.96 -38.28 1.46
CA LYS A 274 12.19 -39.22 0.61
C LYS A 274 12.81 -39.36 -0.80
N ALA A 275 13.34 -38.30 -1.37
CA ALA A 275 14.01 -38.36 -2.66
C ALA A 275 15.34 -39.12 -2.58
N VAL A 276 16.11 -38.93 -1.50
CA VAL A 276 17.35 -39.66 -1.21
C VAL A 276 17.06 -41.18 -1.09
N ASP A 277 16.08 -41.55 -0.27
CA ASP A 277 15.64 -42.93 -0.07
C ASP A 277 15.21 -43.61 -1.38
N ALA A 278 14.60 -42.84 -2.28
CA ALA A 278 14.17 -43.27 -3.60
C ALA A 278 15.28 -43.20 -4.66
N GLY A 279 16.55 -42.90 -4.29
CA GLY A 279 17.66 -42.70 -5.21
C GLY A 279 17.39 -41.62 -6.24
N PHE A 280 16.58 -40.63 -5.90
CA PHE A 280 16.11 -39.53 -6.79
C PHE A 280 15.34 -40.01 -8.03
N GLY A 281 14.69 -41.18 -7.97
CA GLY A 281 13.89 -41.72 -9.05
C GLY A 281 12.72 -40.79 -9.41
N ALA A 282 12.63 -40.36 -10.67
CA ALA A 282 11.63 -39.35 -11.11
C ALA A 282 10.18 -39.78 -10.80
N ALA A 283 9.80 -41.05 -11.07
CA ALA A 283 8.45 -41.53 -10.84
C ALA A 283 8.10 -41.56 -9.34
N ALA A 284 9.04 -41.96 -8.48
CA ALA A 284 8.86 -41.97 -7.03
C ALA A 284 8.74 -40.55 -6.49
N CYS A 285 9.58 -39.63 -6.93
CA CYS A 285 9.53 -38.22 -6.53
C CYS A 285 8.20 -37.58 -6.93
N THR A 286 7.75 -37.77 -8.16
CA THR A 286 6.50 -37.18 -8.69
C THR A 286 5.29 -37.59 -7.86
N ARG A 287 5.23 -38.82 -7.37
CA ARG A 287 4.15 -39.33 -6.50
C ARG A 287 4.00 -38.51 -5.20
N TRP A 288 5.08 -37.94 -4.70
CA TRP A 288 5.12 -37.12 -3.49
C TRP A 288 5.08 -35.61 -3.77
N GLY A 289 4.92 -35.20 -5.03
CA GLY A 289 4.99 -33.81 -5.42
C GLY A 289 6.40 -33.23 -5.36
N ILE A 290 7.44 -34.09 -5.44
CA ILE A 290 8.85 -33.71 -5.30
C ILE A 290 9.49 -33.53 -6.67
N SER A 291 10.24 -32.44 -6.83
CA SER A 291 11.18 -32.25 -7.93
C SER A 291 12.44 -33.08 -7.67
N SER A 292 12.63 -34.16 -8.43
CA SER A 292 13.82 -35.01 -8.33
C SER A 292 15.13 -34.20 -8.50
N ARG A 293 15.14 -33.24 -9.42
CA ARG A 293 16.26 -32.33 -9.65
C ARG A 293 16.49 -31.41 -8.47
N GLY A 294 15.44 -30.69 -8.03
CA GLY A 294 15.54 -29.75 -6.92
C GLY A 294 15.96 -30.42 -5.62
N ALA A 295 15.42 -31.62 -5.34
CA ALA A 295 15.82 -32.42 -4.17
C ALA A 295 17.30 -32.85 -4.24
N ARG A 296 17.78 -33.25 -5.42
CA ARG A 296 19.19 -33.62 -5.62
C ARG A 296 20.13 -32.41 -5.44
N GLU A 297 19.77 -31.26 -6.02
CA GLU A 297 20.52 -30.01 -5.86
C GLU A 297 20.60 -29.60 -4.39
N ALA A 298 19.48 -29.60 -3.67
CA ALA A 298 19.43 -29.31 -2.24
C ALA A 298 20.28 -30.27 -1.41
N TRP A 299 20.22 -31.59 -1.70
CA TRP A 299 21.05 -32.58 -1.02
C TRP A 299 22.54 -32.37 -1.26
N MET A 300 22.95 -32.05 -2.49
CA MET A 300 24.36 -31.79 -2.82
C MET A 300 24.85 -30.50 -2.14
N ALA A 301 24.05 -29.43 -2.18
CA ALA A 301 24.36 -28.16 -1.50
C ALA A 301 24.50 -28.36 0.02
N TYR A 302 23.59 -29.10 0.64
CA TYR A 302 23.65 -29.45 2.06
C TYR A 302 24.96 -30.13 2.44
N ARG A 303 25.36 -31.18 1.69
CA ARG A 303 26.63 -31.87 1.93
C ARG A 303 27.85 -30.97 1.74
N GLN A 304 27.81 -30.09 0.75
CA GLN A 304 28.88 -29.13 0.51
C GLN A 304 29.00 -28.13 1.67
N LEU A 305 27.89 -27.57 2.15
CA LEU A 305 27.89 -26.60 3.26
C LEU A 305 28.43 -27.21 4.55
N LEU A 306 28.05 -28.45 4.85
CA LEU A 306 28.60 -29.17 6.00
C LEU A 306 30.10 -29.45 5.86
N SER A 307 30.60 -29.72 4.65
CA SER A 307 32.04 -29.94 4.41
C SER A 307 32.86 -28.68 4.63
N VAL A 308 32.34 -27.51 4.25
CA VAL A 308 32.98 -26.21 4.51
C VAL A 308 33.03 -25.94 6.02
N GLY A 309 31.92 -26.20 6.75
CA GLY A 309 31.85 -26.02 8.19
C GLY A 309 32.74 -26.94 9.02
N SER A 310 33.00 -28.17 8.54
CA SER A 310 33.73 -29.22 9.26
C SER A 310 35.21 -29.38 8.88
N ARG A 311 35.76 -28.46 8.06
CA ARG A 311 37.14 -28.54 7.53
C ARG A 311 37.50 -29.92 6.93
N GLY A 312 36.55 -30.50 6.16
CA GLY A 312 36.82 -31.70 5.37
C GLY A 312 36.63 -33.05 6.06
N LYS A 313 36.20 -33.11 7.31
CA LYS A 313 35.86 -34.38 7.98
C LYS A 313 34.42 -34.74 7.80
N ALA A 314 34.00 -35.13 6.58
CA ALA A 314 32.69 -35.69 6.32
C ALA A 314 32.63 -37.17 6.87
N ARG A 315 32.27 -37.32 8.13
CA ARG A 315 31.64 -38.56 8.63
C ARG A 315 30.17 -38.54 8.22
N GLU A 316 29.53 -39.72 8.21
CA GLU A 316 28.06 -39.82 8.09
C GLU A 316 27.40 -38.80 9.00
N THR A 317 26.85 -37.78 8.42
CA THR A 317 26.22 -36.68 9.15
C THR A 317 24.78 -37.09 9.41
N PRO A 318 24.32 -37.11 10.67
CA PRO A 318 22.90 -37.36 10.95
C PRO A 318 22.05 -36.30 10.24
N GLY A 319 20.86 -36.68 9.82
CA GLY A 319 19.89 -35.73 9.28
C GLY A 319 19.53 -34.65 10.32
N PRO A 320 18.99 -33.49 9.90
CA PRO A 320 18.62 -32.42 10.80
C PRO A 320 17.46 -32.82 11.73
N ASP A 321 17.58 -32.49 13.01
CA ASP A 321 16.52 -32.57 14.00
C ASP A 321 15.97 -31.20 14.33
N PHE A 322 15.10 -30.70 13.49
CA PHE A 322 14.48 -29.38 13.67
C PHE A 322 13.71 -29.27 15.00
N THR A 323 13.18 -30.38 15.53
CA THR A 323 12.39 -30.34 16.75
C THR A 323 13.28 -30.05 17.97
N ALA A 324 14.40 -30.77 18.09
CA ALA A 324 15.35 -30.55 19.16
C ALA A 324 16.06 -29.18 19.04
N ALA A 325 16.35 -28.75 17.82
CA ALA A 325 17.07 -27.50 17.54
C ALA A 325 16.14 -26.26 17.44
N ARG A 326 14.83 -26.37 17.69
CA ARG A 326 13.87 -25.29 17.49
C ARG A 326 14.30 -23.93 18.04
N PRO A 327 14.72 -23.78 19.31
CA PRO A 327 15.10 -22.48 19.84
C PRO A 327 16.27 -21.82 19.09
N ALA A 328 17.27 -22.63 18.73
CA ALA A 328 18.46 -22.18 18.01
C ALA A 328 18.12 -21.80 16.55
N VAL A 329 17.30 -22.60 15.87
CA VAL A 329 16.83 -22.31 14.49
C VAL A 329 15.98 -21.04 14.47
N VAL A 330 15.05 -20.87 15.40
CA VAL A 330 14.20 -19.67 15.49
C VAL A 330 15.08 -18.44 15.70
N ARG A 331 16.03 -18.47 16.64
CA ARG A 331 16.98 -17.38 16.87
C ARG A 331 17.74 -17.01 15.60
N ALA A 332 18.36 -17.98 14.95
CA ALA A 332 19.15 -17.77 13.74
C ALA A 332 18.32 -17.20 12.59
N MET A 333 17.07 -17.66 12.44
CA MET A 333 16.13 -17.11 11.46
C MET A 333 15.80 -15.65 11.74
N ILE A 334 15.54 -15.28 12.99
CA ILE A 334 15.27 -13.89 13.39
C ILE A 334 16.50 -13.00 13.12
N GLU A 335 17.71 -13.45 13.51
CA GLU A 335 18.94 -12.68 13.31
C GLU A 335 19.28 -12.45 11.83
N SER A 336 18.93 -13.40 10.96
CA SER A 336 19.23 -13.33 9.53
C SER A 336 18.16 -12.61 8.71
N PHE A 337 16.91 -12.54 9.20
CA PHE A 337 15.75 -12.01 8.49
C PHE A 337 14.90 -11.07 9.38
N ALA A 338 15.53 -10.27 10.22
CA ALA A 338 14.85 -9.39 11.19
C ALA A 338 13.88 -8.37 10.54
N ASP A 339 14.13 -7.98 9.30
CA ASP A 339 13.30 -7.11 8.48
C ASP A 339 12.15 -7.86 7.77
N HIS A 340 12.14 -9.19 7.81
CA HIS A 340 11.08 -10.04 7.26
C HIS A 340 10.16 -10.64 8.35
N VAL A 341 10.15 -10.05 9.54
CA VAL A 341 9.18 -10.39 10.58
C VAL A 341 7.79 -9.97 10.13
N GLY A 342 6.80 -10.84 10.33
CA GLY A 342 5.44 -10.60 9.90
C GLY A 342 4.38 -11.11 10.87
N VAL A 343 3.18 -10.59 10.70
CA VAL A 343 1.96 -10.97 11.43
C VAL A 343 0.85 -11.27 10.43
N ARG A 344 0.17 -12.39 10.63
CA ARG A 344 -0.98 -12.79 9.83
C ARG A 344 -2.19 -11.88 10.11
N ASN A 345 -2.94 -11.49 9.09
CA ASN A 345 -4.09 -10.59 9.19
C ASN A 345 -5.36 -11.28 9.77
N GLY A 346 -5.19 -12.18 10.74
CA GLY A 346 -6.26 -12.93 11.39
C GLY A 346 -6.33 -14.40 10.98
N VAL A 347 -7.04 -15.20 11.77
CA VAL A 347 -7.01 -16.67 11.72
C VAL A 347 -7.46 -17.27 10.36
N ALA A 348 -8.38 -16.62 9.66
CA ALA A 348 -8.87 -17.09 8.36
C ALA A 348 -8.17 -16.44 7.15
N ALA A 349 -7.29 -15.47 7.37
CA ALA A 349 -6.66 -14.72 6.29
C ALA A 349 -5.46 -15.47 5.70
N ASN A 350 -5.28 -15.36 4.38
CA ASN A 350 -4.08 -15.78 3.67
C ASN A 350 -3.15 -14.60 3.37
N THR A 351 -3.36 -13.46 4.03
CA THR A 351 -2.57 -12.25 3.91
C THR A 351 -1.87 -11.92 5.23
N CYS A 352 -0.78 -11.18 5.13
CA CYS A 352 0.02 -10.77 6.27
C CYS A 352 0.47 -9.31 6.12
N ARG A 353 0.92 -8.75 7.24
CA ARG A 353 1.70 -7.52 7.31
C ARG A 353 3.10 -7.86 7.81
N MET A 354 4.09 -7.15 7.31
CA MET A 354 5.50 -7.34 7.66
C MET A 354 6.12 -6.02 8.10
N ALA A 355 7.23 -6.11 8.79
CA ALA A 355 8.05 -4.94 9.13
C ALA A 355 8.41 -4.16 7.85
N GLY A 356 8.50 -2.82 7.96
CA GLY A 356 8.70 -1.93 6.81
C GLY A 356 7.42 -1.66 6.00
N GLY A 357 6.22 -1.94 6.57
CA GLY A 357 4.92 -1.63 5.95
C GLY A 357 4.56 -2.51 4.74
N VAL A 358 5.26 -3.61 4.53
CA VAL A 358 5.02 -4.53 3.40
C VAL A 358 3.84 -5.43 3.70
N GLY A 359 2.82 -5.44 2.82
CA GLY A 359 1.75 -6.44 2.83
C GLY A 359 2.03 -7.57 1.85
N GLY A 360 1.65 -8.81 2.19
CA GLY A 360 1.88 -9.94 1.31
C GLY A 360 0.82 -11.04 1.43
N ARG A 361 0.89 -11.99 0.49
CA ARG A 361 0.09 -13.21 0.49
C ARG A 361 0.96 -14.39 0.88
N LEU A 362 0.50 -15.15 1.86
CA LEU A 362 1.16 -16.34 2.36
C LEU A 362 1.09 -17.49 1.35
N ALA A 363 2.18 -18.25 1.24
CA ALA A 363 2.21 -19.46 0.44
C ALA A 363 1.22 -20.50 0.98
N GLU A 364 0.55 -21.23 0.09
CA GLU A 364 -0.37 -22.29 0.46
C GLU A 364 0.35 -23.41 1.23
N GLY A 365 -0.27 -23.87 2.32
CA GLY A 365 0.28 -24.93 3.15
C GLY A 365 1.46 -24.51 4.04
N SER A 366 1.72 -23.22 4.21
CA SER A 366 2.72 -22.72 5.16
C SER A 366 2.31 -22.98 6.61
N VAL A 367 3.30 -23.19 7.48
CA VAL A 367 3.12 -23.35 8.94
C VAL A 367 2.47 -22.12 9.58
N VAL A 368 2.52 -20.95 8.94
CA VAL A 368 1.88 -19.70 9.43
C VAL A 368 0.37 -19.87 9.64
N PHE A 369 -0.27 -20.82 8.95
CA PHE A 369 -1.68 -21.12 9.20
C PHE A 369 -1.96 -21.73 10.57
N GLN A 370 -0.92 -22.13 11.30
CA GLN A 370 -0.99 -22.67 12.68
C GLN A 370 -0.65 -21.62 13.76
N GLY A 371 -0.18 -20.41 13.35
CA GLY A 371 0.21 -19.32 14.25
C GLY A 371 -0.08 -17.95 13.68
N GLU A 372 0.35 -16.92 14.39
CA GLU A 372 0.11 -15.53 13.98
C GLU A 372 1.40 -14.81 13.59
N HIS A 373 2.49 -15.04 14.34
CA HIS A 373 3.77 -14.36 14.16
C HIS A 373 4.77 -15.28 13.46
N PHE A 374 5.50 -14.74 12.53
CA PHE A 374 6.48 -15.50 11.76
C PHE A 374 7.66 -14.62 11.30
N VAL A 375 8.74 -15.29 10.91
CA VAL A 375 9.80 -14.70 10.09
C VAL A 375 9.82 -15.43 8.74
N ALA A 376 9.86 -14.67 7.64
CA ALA A 376 9.89 -15.21 6.28
C ALA A 376 11.30 -15.19 5.71
N ALA A 377 11.74 -16.31 5.14
CA ALA A 377 13.00 -16.37 4.41
C ALA A 377 12.83 -15.95 2.93
N GLU A 378 11.62 -16.07 2.38
CA GLU A 378 11.33 -15.73 1.00
C GLU A 378 10.22 -14.67 0.92
N VAL A 379 10.57 -13.52 0.34
CA VAL A 379 9.63 -12.43 0.04
C VAL A 379 9.92 -11.97 -1.38
N ALA A 380 8.96 -12.14 -2.28
CA ALA A 380 9.13 -11.80 -3.68
C ALA A 380 7.90 -11.14 -4.27
N GLU A 381 8.11 -10.13 -5.12
CA GLU A 381 7.06 -9.49 -5.89
C GLU A 381 6.91 -10.18 -7.25
N LEU A 382 5.73 -10.66 -7.53
CA LEU A 382 5.38 -11.29 -8.79
C LEU A 382 4.50 -10.37 -9.62
N SER A 383 4.99 -9.99 -10.79
CA SER A 383 4.20 -9.22 -11.77
C SER A 383 3.33 -10.16 -12.59
N GLY A 384 2.01 -10.01 -12.42
CA GLY A 384 0.98 -10.73 -13.18
C GLY A 384 -0.08 -9.77 -13.73
N LYS A 385 -1.37 -10.14 -13.65
CA LYS A 385 -2.49 -9.25 -13.93
C LYS A 385 -2.59 -8.11 -12.90
N ALA A 386 -2.08 -8.36 -11.68
CA ALA A 386 -1.84 -7.40 -10.63
C ALA A 386 -0.46 -7.70 -10.03
N VAL A 387 0.15 -6.69 -9.40
CA VAL A 387 1.39 -6.86 -8.62
C VAL A 387 1.01 -7.52 -7.30
N GLU A 388 1.60 -8.67 -7.00
CA GLU A 388 1.33 -9.42 -5.78
C GLU A 388 2.64 -9.75 -5.06
N THR A 389 2.75 -9.41 -3.78
CA THR A 389 3.86 -9.83 -2.92
C THR A 389 3.56 -11.21 -2.36
N ARG A 390 4.40 -12.18 -2.65
CA ARG A 390 4.35 -13.54 -2.12
C ARG A 390 5.31 -13.70 -0.97
N VAL A 391 4.82 -14.28 0.13
CA VAL A 391 5.58 -14.58 1.34
C VAL A 391 5.59 -16.08 1.56
N GLY A 392 6.78 -16.65 1.68
CA GLY A 392 6.96 -18.11 1.83
C GLY A 392 8.16 -18.48 2.68
N ARG A 393 8.35 -19.79 2.88
CA ARG A 393 9.42 -20.35 3.69
C ARG A 393 9.47 -19.70 5.07
N CYS A 394 8.34 -19.74 5.73
CA CYS A 394 8.12 -19.10 7.02
C CYS A 394 8.55 -20.00 8.18
N THR A 395 8.98 -19.36 9.25
CA THR A 395 9.24 -19.99 10.55
C THR A 395 8.37 -19.29 11.59
N LEU A 396 7.60 -20.04 12.37
CA LEU A 396 6.80 -19.51 13.48
C LEU A 396 7.70 -19.04 14.60
N ILE A 397 7.39 -17.87 15.14
CA ILE A 397 8.10 -17.22 16.23
C ILE A 397 7.11 -16.76 17.29
N ALA A 398 7.58 -16.53 18.51
CA ALA A 398 6.83 -15.83 19.53
C ALA A 398 7.37 -14.39 19.69
N PRO A 399 6.53 -13.43 20.13
CA PRO A 399 7.01 -12.07 20.44
C PRO A 399 8.18 -12.05 21.43
N GLU A 400 8.22 -13.03 22.35
CA GLU A 400 9.28 -13.20 23.34
C GLU A 400 10.62 -13.54 22.70
N ASP A 401 10.62 -14.35 21.61
CA ASP A 401 11.82 -14.69 20.87
C ASP A 401 12.45 -13.43 20.27
N LEU A 402 11.63 -12.60 19.60
CA LEU A 402 12.06 -11.30 19.06
C LEU A 402 12.59 -10.39 20.16
N ARG A 403 11.89 -10.30 21.28
CA ARG A 403 12.25 -9.41 22.39
C ARG A 403 13.57 -9.82 23.05
N SER A 404 13.87 -11.10 23.08
CA SER A 404 15.14 -11.60 23.62
C SER A 404 16.37 -11.20 22.79
N ILE A 405 16.15 -11.00 21.47
CA ILE A 405 17.24 -10.70 20.51
C ILE A 405 17.34 -9.19 20.25
N TRP A 406 16.20 -8.50 20.08
CA TRP A 406 16.13 -7.08 19.71
C TRP A 406 15.21 -6.29 20.66
N PRO A 407 15.52 -6.21 21.98
CA PRO A 407 14.66 -5.51 22.93
C PRO A 407 14.45 -4.03 22.59
N GLU A 408 15.43 -3.38 21.95
CA GLU A 408 15.41 -1.97 21.55
C GLU A 408 14.42 -1.68 20.39
N ARG A 409 14.00 -2.69 19.63
CA ARG A 409 12.99 -2.56 18.57
C ARG A 409 11.56 -2.64 19.09
N PHE A 410 11.39 -2.96 20.37
CA PHE A 410 10.07 -3.04 20.98
C PHE A 410 9.61 -1.72 21.55
N SER A 411 8.39 -1.38 21.28
CA SER A 411 7.69 -0.30 21.96
C SER A 411 6.29 -0.77 22.35
N CYS A 412 5.77 -0.17 23.42
CA CYS A 412 4.40 -0.40 23.86
C CYS A 412 3.72 0.97 23.92
N GLY A 413 2.69 1.15 23.14
CA GLY A 413 1.92 2.38 23.09
C GLY A 413 0.45 2.13 23.39
N GLU A 414 -0.21 3.17 23.86
CA GLU A 414 -1.67 3.20 23.98
C GLU A 414 -2.21 4.17 22.93
N GLU A 415 -3.24 3.74 22.22
CA GLU A 415 -3.90 4.51 21.18
C GLU A 415 -5.41 4.50 21.41
N ALA A 416 -6.00 5.67 21.33
CA ALA A 416 -7.45 5.82 21.38
C ALA A 416 -8.02 5.69 19.97
N VAL A 417 -8.87 4.69 19.74
CA VAL A 417 -9.43 4.37 18.42
C VAL A 417 -10.96 4.42 18.47
N PHE A 418 -11.58 5.06 17.49
CA PHE A 418 -13.03 5.11 17.39
C PHE A 418 -13.61 3.79 16.87
N ASP A 419 -14.40 3.10 17.70
CA ASP A 419 -15.18 1.94 17.30
C ASP A 419 -16.50 2.40 16.64
N ALA A 420 -16.61 2.19 15.35
CA ALA A 420 -17.80 2.59 14.56
C ALA A 420 -19.06 1.81 14.96
N THR A 421 -18.92 0.57 15.45
CA THR A 421 -20.04 -0.28 15.86
C THR A 421 -20.61 0.16 17.20
N LEU A 422 -19.75 0.34 18.19
CA LEU A 422 -20.14 0.81 19.51
C LEU A 422 -20.35 2.32 19.55
N ARG A 423 -19.84 3.05 18.57
CA ARG A 423 -19.80 4.52 18.49
C ARG A 423 -19.17 5.15 19.72
N ARG A 424 -18.08 4.54 20.17
CA ARG A 424 -17.29 4.94 21.35
C ARG A 424 -15.80 4.89 21.01
N VAL A 425 -15.01 5.60 21.79
CA VAL A 425 -13.55 5.54 21.67
C VAL A 425 -13.03 4.48 22.62
N ARG A 426 -12.29 3.52 22.08
CA ARG A 426 -11.68 2.41 22.80
C ARG A 426 -10.20 2.68 22.98
N LEU A 427 -9.65 2.28 24.11
CA LEU A 427 -8.22 2.31 24.37
C LEU A 427 -7.61 1.00 23.90
N HIS A 428 -6.73 1.08 22.92
CA HIS A 428 -5.96 -0.06 22.40
C HIS A 428 -4.55 0.01 22.92
N ARG A 429 -4.08 -1.08 23.53
CA ARG A 429 -2.67 -1.24 23.88
C ARG A 429 -2.00 -2.07 22.79
N LYS A 430 -1.06 -1.44 22.08
CA LYS A 430 -0.31 -2.03 20.99
C LYS A 430 1.10 -2.40 21.43
N LEU A 431 1.49 -3.65 21.15
CA LEU A 431 2.87 -4.09 21.22
C LEU A 431 3.45 -3.99 19.82
N MET A 432 4.50 -3.20 19.67
CA MET A 432 5.13 -2.91 18.37
C MET A 432 6.51 -3.54 18.30
N TYR A 433 6.90 -4.00 17.10
CA TYR A 433 8.26 -4.31 16.69
C TYR A 433 8.62 -3.37 15.53
N GLY A 434 9.40 -2.33 15.80
CA GLY A 434 9.55 -1.22 14.87
C GLY A 434 8.21 -0.59 14.52
N ASP A 435 7.83 -0.65 13.26
CA ASP A 435 6.54 -0.18 12.70
C ASP A 435 5.44 -1.26 12.67
N LEU A 436 5.79 -2.52 12.96
CA LEU A 436 4.86 -3.65 12.90
C LEU A 436 4.11 -3.81 14.23
N VAL A 437 2.78 -3.79 14.17
CA VAL A 437 1.92 -4.15 15.31
C VAL A 437 1.92 -5.66 15.48
N LEU A 438 2.53 -6.15 16.56
CA LEU A 438 2.52 -7.58 16.91
C LEU A 438 1.23 -7.97 17.62
N GLU A 439 0.82 -7.17 18.60
CA GLU A 439 -0.42 -7.39 19.35
C GLU A 439 -1.19 -6.07 19.45
N ASP A 440 -2.50 -6.17 19.34
CA ASP A 440 -3.44 -5.09 19.57
C ASP A 440 -4.52 -5.58 20.53
N ARG A 441 -4.49 -5.05 21.76
CA ARG A 441 -5.41 -5.46 22.84
C ARG A 441 -6.33 -4.31 23.19
N ASP A 442 -7.61 -4.52 22.98
CA ASP A 442 -8.65 -3.62 23.49
C ASP A 442 -8.69 -3.64 25.03
N ARG A 443 -8.52 -2.48 25.64
CA ARG A 443 -8.49 -2.27 27.10
C ARG A 443 -9.79 -1.71 27.67
N GLY A 444 -10.78 -1.50 26.85
CA GLY A 444 -12.03 -0.90 27.24
C GLY A 444 -12.19 0.52 26.71
N ASP A 445 -13.05 1.30 27.38
CA ASP A 445 -13.25 2.70 27.00
C ASP A 445 -11.99 3.52 27.24
N ALA A 446 -11.66 4.39 26.30
CA ALA A 446 -10.53 5.29 26.44
C ALA A 446 -10.80 6.36 27.52
N PRO A 447 -9.79 6.82 28.27
CA PRO A 447 -9.92 7.97 29.14
C PRO A 447 -10.46 9.18 28.37
N PRO A 448 -11.30 10.03 28.99
CA PRO A 448 -11.93 11.18 28.31
C PRO A 448 -10.92 12.11 27.62
N GLU A 449 -9.75 12.29 28.21
CA GLU A 449 -8.69 13.16 27.70
C GLU A 449 -8.13 12.65 26.35
N LEU A 450 -8.08 11.32 26.16
CA LEU A 450 -7.66 10.68 24.91
C LEU A 450 -8.84 10.50 23.95
N ALA A 451 -10.06 10.36 24.46
CA ALA A 451 -11.25 10.13 23.64
C ALA A 451 -11.77 11.40 22.97
N ALA A 452 -11.69 12.54 23.67
CA ALA A 452 -12.25 13.81 23.18
C ALA A 452 -11.64 14.27 21.85
N PRO A 453 -10.31 14.25 21.63
CA PRO A 453 -9.72 14.61 20.32
C PRO A 453 -10.17 13.69 19.20
N VAL A 454 -10.29 12.38 19.45
CA VAL A 454 -10.76 11.40 18.45
C VAL A 454 -12.21 11.64 18.08
N LEU A 455 -13.08 11.92 19.06
CA LEU A 455 -14.48 12.28 18.80
C LEU A 455 -14.59 13.58 18.01
N ALA A 456 -13.78 14.58 18.32
CA ALA A 456 -13.74 15.85 17.59
C ALA A 456 -13.35 15.63 16.14
N GLU A 457 -12.32 14.82 15.87
CA GLU A 457 -11.94 14.44 14.51
C GLU A 457 -13.10 13.79 13.74
N LYS A 458 -13.84 12.86 14.38
CA LYS A 458 -15.00 12.19 13.78
C LYS A 458 -16.21 13.09 13.57
N VAL A 459 -16.31 14.19 14.30
CA VAL A 459 -17.30 15.26 14.05
C VAL A 459 -16.86 16.09 12.84
N VAL A 460 -15.59 16.45 12.75
CA VAL A 460 -15.03 17.28 11.67
C VAL A 460 -15.09 16.55 10.32
N ASP A 461 -14.75 15.25 10.29
CA ASP A 461 -14.82 14.43 9.07
C ASP A 461 -16.26 14.06 8.64
N GLY A 462 -17.27 14.45 9.43
CA GLY A 462 -18.69 14.22 9.15
C GLY A 462 -19.22 12.82 9.52
N THR A 463 -18.37 11.95 10.09
CA THR A 463 -18.77 10.61 10.59
C THR A 463 -19.78 10.72 11.73
N LEU A 464 -19.60 11.71 12.61
CA LEU A 464 -20.49 12.02 13.72
C LEU A 464 -21.13 13.40 13.52
N LYS A 465 -22.40 13.53 13.91
CA LYS A 465 -23.13 14.81 13.80
C LYS A 465 -23.54 15.32 15.17
N LEU A 466 -23.20 16.55 15.49
CA LEU A 466 -23.73 17.26 16.64
C LEU A 466 -25.13 17.77 16.30
N VAL A 467 -26.16 17.17 16.91
CA VAL A 467 -27.57 17.49 16.60
C VAL A 467 -27.90 18.95 16.95
N LYS A 468 -27.25 19.47 17.99
CA LYS A 468 -27.44 20.86 18.46
C LYS A 468 -26.62 21.88 17.69
N TRP A 469 -25.71 21.47 16.79
CA TRP A 469 -25.11 22.36 15.80
C TRP A 469 -26.10 22.60 14.67
N ASN A 470 -27.05 23.47 14.92
CA ASN A 470 -28.19 23.77 14.07
C ASN A 470 -28.18 25.24 13.61
N ASP A 471 -29.24 25.65 12.92
CA ASP A 471 -29.38 27.02 12.43
C ASP A 471 -29.22 28.10 13.54
N ALA A 472 -29.60 27.80 14.78
CA ALA A 472 -29.44 28.76 15.88
C ALA A 472 -27.95 29.03 16.19
N VAL A 473 -27.08 28.01 16.11
CA VAL A 473 -25.64 28.13 16.28
C VAL A 473 -25.06 28.95 15.12
N GLU A 474 -25.43 28.62 13.90
CA GLU A 474 -24.98 29.34 12.71
C GLU A 474 -25.41 30.83 12.75
N GLN A 475 -26.65 31.09 13.15
CA GLN A 475 -27.15 32.44 13.34
C GLN A 475 -26.37 33.20 14.42
N TRP A 476 -26.01 32.52 15.53
CA TRP A 476 -25.21 33.14 16.57
C TRP A 476 -23.81 33.53 16.05
N ILE A 477 -23.15 32.65 15.30
CA ILE A 477 -21.85 32.90 14.69
C ILE A 477 -21.93 34.09 13.73
N ARG A 478 -22.94 34.11 12.84
CA ARG A 478 -23.13 35.20 11.87
C ARG A 478 -23.39 36.55 12.55
N ARG A 479 -24.14 36.55 13.67
CA ARG A 479 -24.36 37.74 14.49
C ARG A 479 -23.04 38.26 15.07
N LEU A 480 -22.21 37.39 15.64
CA LEU A 480 -20.91 37.74 16.19
C LEU A 480 -19.98 38.31 15.12
N ASN A 481 -19.84 37.60 14.02
CA ASN A 481 -19.00 38.02 12.92
C ASN A 481 -19.48 39.35 12.27
N GLY A 482 -20.78 39.54 12.14
CA GLY A 482 -21.35 40.79 11.69
C GLY A 482 -21.04 41.92 12.65
N LEU A 483 -21.29 41.74 13.94
CA LEU A 483 -21.09 42.79 14.93
C LEU A 483 -19.60 43.16 15.11
N SER A 484 -18.68 42.20 15.01
CA SER A 484 -17.24 42.44 15.07
C SER A 484 -16.75 43.37 13.92
N VAL A 485 -17.44 43.33 12.78
CA VAL A 485 -17.14 44.24 11.62
C VAL A 485 -17.84 45.59 11.75
N TRP A 486 -19.10 45.59 12.23
CA TRP A 486 -19.91 46.80 12.29
C TRP A 486 -19.55 47.73 13.45
N MET A 487 -19.04 47.14 14.54
CA MET A 487 -18.67 47.89 15.75
C MET A 487 -17.29 47.38 16.26
N PRO A 488 -16.21 47.73 15.55
CA PRO A 488 -14.85 47.28 15.90
C PRO A 488 -14.40 47.79 17.28
N GLU A 489 -14.98 48.85 17.78
CA GLU A 489 -14.74 49.41 19.12
C GLU A 489 -15.16 48.47 20.25
N LEU A 490 -15.98 47.43 19.95
CA LEU A 490 -16.38 46.39 20.94
C LEU A 490 -15.34 45.30 21.08
N GLU A 491 -14.28 45.31 20.29
CA GLU A 491 -13.18 44.30 20.28
C GLU A 491 -13.70 42.84 20.36
N LEU A 492 -14.76 42.56 19.59
CA LEU A 492 -15.35 41.23 19.54
C LEU A 492 -14.48 40.30 18.72
N PRO A 493 -14.28 39.04 19.17
CA PRO A 493 -13.57 38.06 18.38
C PRO A 493 -14.36 37.74 17.10
N ARG A 494 -13.64 37.52 15.99
CA ARG A 494 -14.24 37.00 14.77
C ARG A 494 -14.14 35.49 14.77
N PHE A 495 -15.25 34.80 14.65
CA PHE A 495 -15.30 33.35 14.61
C PHE A 495 -14.90 32.83 13.21
N SER A 496 -13.81 32.09 13.13
CA SER A 496 -13.24 31.47 11.92
C SER A 496 -13.56 29.98 11.82
N GLU A 497 -13.16 29.32 10.74
CA GLU A 497 -13.22 27.86 10.64
C GLU A 497 -12.24 27.18 11.61
N GLU A 498 -11.12 27.79 11.96
CA GLU A 498 -10.22 27.30 12.99
C GLU A 498 -10.89 27.33 14.37
N ASP A 499 -11.60 28.39 14.69
CA ASP A 499 -12.37 28.52 15.93
C ASP A 499 -13.48 27.48 16.02
N LYS A 500 -14.06 27.09 14.88
CA LYS A 500 -15.03 26.00 14.80
C LYS A 500 -14.43 24.67 15.25
N LEU A 501 -13.19 24.38 14.87
CA LEU A 501 -12.48 23.16 15.30
C LEU A 501 -12.24 23.20 16.83
N VAL A 502 -11.86 24.34 17.37
CA VAL A 502 -11.70 24.53 18.82
C VAL A 502 -13.03 24.35 19.55
N ALA A 503 -14.12 24.94 19.04
CA ALA A 503 -15.45 24.79 19.63
C ALA A 503 -15.91 23.33 19.63
N ILE A 504 -15.69 22.58 18.54
CA ILE A 504 -15.99 21.15 18.44
C ILE A 504 -15.16 20.37 19.47
N SER A 505 -13.89 20.68 19.64
CA SER A 505 -13.02 20.06 20.64
C SER A 505 -13.52 20.27 22.06
N LEU A 506 -13.91 21.50 22.41
CA LEU A 506 -14.51 21.83 23.70
C LEU A 506 -15.85 21.11 23.92
N VAL A 507 -16.68 20.99 22.88
CA VAL A 507 -17.92 20.22 22.96
C VAL A 507 -17.65 18.73 23.20
N CYS A 508 -16.53 18.20 22.73
CA CYS A 508 -16.14 16.80 22.95
C CYS A 508 -15.44 16.57 24.29
N GLU A 509 -15.01 17.60 25.00
CA GLU A 509 -14.28 17.48 26.24
C GLU A 509 -15.04 16.66 27.29
N GLY A 510 -14.34 15.73 27.96
CA GLY A 510 -14.92 14.83 28.98
C GLY A 510 -15.85 13.75 28.42
N ALA A 511 -15.95 13.60 27.07
CA ALA A 511 -16.76 12.57 26.43
C ALA A 511 -15.93 11.33 26.07
N VAL A 512 -16.57 10.16 26.05
CA VAL A 512 -15.98 8.88 25.65
C VAL A 512 -16.69 8.29 24.43
N GLY A 513 -17.92 8.69 24.18
CA GLY A 513 -18.68 8.17 23.06
C GLY A 513 -19.65 9.17 22.45
N TYR A 514 -20.23 8.79 21.32
CA TYR A 514 -21.14 9.66 20.57
C TYR A 514 -22.39 10.05 21.39
N LYS A 515 -22.88 9.18 22.26
CA LYS A 515 -24.04 9.49 23.11
C LYS A 515 -23.78 10.69 24.03
N ASP A 516 -22.52 10.89 24.43
CA ASP A 516 -22.14 11.94 25.36
C ASP A 516 -22.12 13.32 24.68
N ILE A 517 -21.89 13.38 23.36
CA ILE A 517 -21.77 14.65 22.61
C ILE A 517 -22.97 14.96 21.73
N LYS A 518 -23.77 13.95 21.35
CA LYS A 518 -24.83 14.07 20.35
C LYS A 518 -25.81 15.20 20.64
N GLU A 519 -26.24 15.34 21.91
CA GLU A 519 -27.26 16.31 22.36
C GLU A 519 -26.65 17.45 23.20
N ARG A 520 -25.31 17.61 23.21
CA ARG A 520 -24.67 18.71 23.96
C ARG A 520 -25.06 20.05 23.37
N GLU A 521 -25.38 20.99 24.25
CA GLU A 521 -25.68 22.36 23.86
C GLU A 521 -24.39 23.09 23.44
N ILE A 522 -24.44 23.73 22.27
CA ILE A 522 -23.28 24.39 21.66
C ILE A 522 -23.21 25.87 22.07
N ILE A 523 -24.35 26.53 22.13
CA ILE A 523 -24.42 27.98 22.43
C ILE A 523 -23.70 28.36 23.74
N PRO A 524 -23.83 27.61 24.88
CA PRO A 524 -23.08 27.92 26.09
C PRO A 524 -21.56 27.90 25.84
N VAL A 525 -21.02 26.90 25.15
CA VAL A 525 -19.60 26.80 24.81
C VAL A 525 -19.10 28.01 24.02
N LEU A 526 -19.89 28.46 23.05
CA LEU A 526 -19.56 29.65 22.25
C LEU A 526 -19.67 30.94 23.06
N ARG A 527 -20.63 31.02 23.98
CA ARG A 527 -20.80 32.20 24.87
C ARG A 527 -19.63 32.40 25.85
N ASP A 528 -19.02 31.31 26.31
CA ASP A 528 -17.86 31.36 27.20
C ASP A 528 -16.62 32.01 26.55
N TRP A 529 -16.63 32.18 25.22
CA TRP A 529 -15.58 32.94 24.51
C TRP A 529 -15.73 34.45 24.65
N LEU A 530 -16.90 34.92 25.09
CA LEU A 530 -17.21 36.32 25.24
C LEU A 530 -17.20 36.71 26.74
N SER A 531 -16.65 37.84 27.03
CA SER A 531 -16.87 38.44 28.37
C SER A 531 -18.36 38.75 28.58
N GLY A 532 -18.80 38.85 29.82
CA GLY A 532 -20.20 39.12 30.12
C GLY A 532 -20.75 40.39 29.46
N TRP A 533 -19.96 41.45 29.31
CA TRP A 533 -20.37 42.67 28.64
C TRP A 533 -20.40 42.50 27.11
N GLN A 534 -19.48 41.70 26.52
CA GLN A 534 -19.49 41.39 25.06
C GLN A 534 -20.71 40.54 24.69
N ALA A 535 -21.05 39.54 25.51
CA ALA A 535 -22.26 38.73 25.29
C ALA A 535 -23.52 39.60 25.35
N LYS A 536 -23.59 40.56 26.28
CA LYS A 536 -24.68 41.53 26.36
C LYS A 536 -24.69 42.46 25.15
N ALA A 537 -23.55 42.96 24.75
CA ALA A 537 -23.43 43.83 23.54
C ALA A 537 -23.90 43.09 22.27
N LEU A 538 -23.59 41.79 22.16
CA LEU A 538 -24.08 40.94 21.04
C LEU A 538 -25.62 40.88 21.02
N ASP A 539 -26.24 40.70 22.19
CA ASP A 539 -27.69 40.60 22.29
C ASP A 539 -28.38 41.97 22.09
N ASP A 540 -27.76 43.08 22.53
CA ASP A 540 -28.29 44.45 22.39
C ASP A 540 -28.14 44.98 20.98
N TYR A 541 -26.96 44.85 20.34
CA TYR A 541 -26.61 45.49 19.07
C TYR A 541 -26.83 44.60 17.85
N ALA A 542 -26.83 43.27 17.99
CA ALA A 542 -27.17 42.34 16.92
C ALA A 542 -28.31 41.36 17.38
N PRO A 543 -29.51 41.90 17.67
CA PRO A 543 -30.58 41.13 18.32
C PRO A 543 -31.15 40.02 17.44
N VAL A 544 -31.69 38.96 18.05
CA VAL A 544 -32.40 37.87 17.35
C VAL A 544 -33.79 38.30 16.88
N SER A 545 -34.33 39.39 17.44
CA SER A 545 -35.64 39.94 17.07
C SER A 545 -35.66 41.46 17.27
N LEU A 546 -36.41 42.16 16.46
CA LEU A 546 -36.63 43.62 16.55
C LEU A 546 -38.10 43.89 16.80
N THR A 547 -38.33 44.91 17.63
CA THR A 547 -39.66 45.51 17.78
C THR A 547 -39.73 46.70 16.85
N LEU A 548 -40.62 46.65 15.86
CA LEU A 548 -40.81 47.71 14.88
C LEU A 548 -41.61 48.90 15.47
N PRO A 549 -41.54 50.10 14.88
CA PRO A 549 -42.26 51.28 15.35
C PRO A 549 -43.80 51.11 15.50
N ASN A 550 -44.34 50.20 14.72
CA ASN A 550 -45.76 49.83 14.80
C ASN A 550 -46.09 48.74 15.85
N GLY A 551 -45.14 48.37 16.72
CA GLY A 551 -45.31 47.36 17.77
C GLY A 551 -45.22 45.90 17.31
N GLN A 552 -44.99 45.67 16.00
CA GLN A 552 -44.80 44.29 15.50
C GLN A 552 -43.39 43.76 15.83
N HIS A 553 -43.29 42.48 16.17
CA HIS A 553 -42.02 41.80 16.37
C HIS A 553 -41.59 41.10 15.09
N ALA A 554 -40.33 41.29 14.70
CA ALA A 554 -39.75 40.66 13.54
C ALA A 554 -38.50 39.83 13.97
N LYS A 555 -38.43 38.57 13.61
CA LYS A 555 -37.21 37.76 13.80
C LYS A 555 -36.15 38.24 12.80
N VAL A 556 -34.96 38.54 13.28
CA VAL A 556 -33.80 38.90 12.44
C VAL A 556 -33.06 37.61 12.08
N ARG A 557 -32.85 37.41 10.79
CA ARG A 557 -31.95 36.38 10.26
C ARG A 557 -30.72 37.06 9.73
N TYR A 558 -29.57 36.47 9.97
CA TYR A 558 -28.29 36.95 9.47
C TYR A 558 -27.86 36.09 8.29
N GLY A 559 -27.62 36.66 7.13
CA GLY A 559 -27.16 36.02 5.90
C GLY A 559 -25.75 35.44 6.04
N GLU A 560 -25.25 34.78 5.00
CA GLU A 560 -23.88 34.25 4.98
C GLU A 560 -22.82 35.35 5.07
N ASP A 561 -23.15 36.53 4.52
CA ASP A 561 -22.38 37.78 4.62
C ASP A 561 -22.63 38.53 5.92
N SER A 562 -23.30 37.91 6.88
CA SER A 562 -23.78 38.51 8.15
C SER A 562 -24.83 39.63 8.01
N SER A 563 -25.31 39.92 6.81
CA SER A 563 -26.33 40.97 6.60
C SER A 563 -27.62 40.65 7.36
N PRO A 564 -28.19 41.60 8.13
CA PRO A 564 -29.40 41.39 8.88
C PRO A 564 -30.63 41.50 7.97
N VAL A 565 -31.51 40.49 8.03
CA VAL A 565 -32.73 40.39 7.20
C VAL A 565 -33.93 40.12 8.09
N ILE A 566 -35.01 40.83 7.87
CA ILE A 566 -36.32 40.53 8.42
C ILE A 566 -37.29 40.22 7.30
N SER A 567 -38.15 39.19 7.49
CA SER A 567 -39.14 38.77 6.50
C SER A 567 -40.53 38.98 7.10
N LEU A 568 -41.31 39.88 6.53
CA LEU A 568 -42.65 40.21 7.01
C LEU A 568 -43.62 40.41 5.86
N THR A 569 -44.88 40.01 6.09
CA THR A 569 -45.94 40.36 5.14
C THR A 569 -46.15 41.89 5.12
N VAL A 570 -46.52 42.41 3.96
CA VAL A 570 -46.71 43.86 3.78
C VAL A 570 -47.69 44.46 4.80
N GLN A 571 -48.72 43.66 5.22
CA GLN A 571 -49.70 44.11 6.23
C GLN A 571 -49.06 44.34 7.60
N ARG A 572 -48.03 43.60 7.94
CA ARG A 572 -47.30 43.76 9.20
C ARG A 572 -46.26 44.92 9.15
N LEU A 573 -45.99 45.42 7.95
CA LEU A 573 -45.10 46.57 7.73
C LEU A 573 -45.82 47.92 7.73
N PHE A 574 -47.16 47.95 7.68
CA PHE A 574 -47.89 49.22 7.77
C PHE A 574 -47.59 49.93 9.07
N GLY A 575 -47.31 51.23 8.96
CA GLY A 575 -46.83 52.05 10.08
C GLY A 575 -45.30 52.12 10.24
N VAL A 576 -44.54 51.38 9.42
CA VAL A 576 -43.08 51.42 9.38
C VAL A 576 -42.63 52.17 8.15
N ALA A 577 -42.26 53.44 8.31
CA ALA A 577 -41.88 54.33 7.20
C ALA A 577 -40.47 54.05 6.67
N VAL A 578 -39.53 53.79 7.58
CA VAL A 578 -38.10 53.68 7.31
C VAL A 578 -37.60 52.28 7.70
N SER A 579 -36.63 51.76 6.96
CA SER A 579 -35.99 50.48 7.31
C SER A 579 -35.42 50.52 8.73
N PRO A 580 -35.68 49.50 9.57
CA PRO A 580 -35.09 49.41 10.90
C PRO A 580 -33.59 49.30 10.78
N ARG A 581 -32.88 49.70 11.83
CA ARG A 581 -31.42 49.65 11.90
C ARG A 581 -30.98 48.96 13.19
N ILE A 582 -29.84 48.26 13.12
CA ILE A 582 -29.18 47.62 14.25
C ILE A 582 -27.78 48.19 14.45
N ALA A 583 -26.98 47.64 15.35
CA ALA A 583 -25.63 48.11 15.68
C ALA A 583 -25.63 49.63 15.98
N ASN A 584 -26.44 50.02 16.96
CA ASN A 584 -26.62 51.44 17.38
C ASN A 584 -26.99 52.39 16.21
N GLY A 585 -27.76 51.88 15.25
CA GLY A 585 -28.17 52.68 14.08
C GLY A 585 -27.17 52.68 12.92
N ALA A 586 -26.03 51.99 13.02
CA ALA A 586 -25.02 51.93 11.96
C ALA A 586 -25.45 51.09 10.75
N VAL A 587 -26.12 49.94 11.00
CA VAL A 587 -26.41 48.94 9.95
C VAL A 587 -27.91 48.92 9.59
N PRO A 588 -28.31 49.16 8.35
CA PRO A 588 -29.69 49.01 7.91
C PRO A 588 -30.07 47.53 7.81
N VAL A 589 -31.28 47.20 8.26
CA VAL A 589 -31.83 45.86 8.15
C VAL A 589 -32.51 45.69 6.79
N ILE A 590 -32.15 44.67 6.07
CA ILE A 590 -32.77 44.30 4.80
C ILE A 590 -34.21 43.80 5.10
N VAL A 591 -35.18 44.31 4.38
CA VAL A 591 -36.55 43.90 4.54
C VAL A 591 -37.00 43.07 3.36
N GLU A 592 -37.30 41.82 3.61
CA GLU A 592 -37.93 40.92 2.66
C GLU A 592 -39.45 41.07 2.82
N VAL A 593 -40.05 41.77 1.91
CA VAL A 593 -41.50 42.03 1.89
C VAL A 593 -42.22 40.79 1.33
N LEU A 594 -43.02 40.17 2.15
CA LEU A 594 -43.75 38.94 1.79
C LEU A 594 -45.20 39.28 1.33
N ALA A 595 -45.67 38.53 0.35
CA ALA A 595 -47.08 38.45 0.04
C ALA A 595 -47.87 37.79 1.22
N PRO A 596 -49.22 37.94 1.28
CA PRO A 596 -50.02 37.28 2.30
C PRO A 596 -49.85 35.72 2.33
N SER A 597 -49.38 35.12 1.23
CA SER A 597 -49.03 33.70 1.13
C SER A 597 -47.67 33.34 1.74
N GLN A 598 -46.98 34.27 2.40
CA GLN A 598 -45.65 34.11 2.93
C GLN A 598 -44.53 33.94 1.86
N ARG A 599 -44.85 34.18 0.58
CA ARG A 599 -43.84 34.14 -0.50
C ARG A 599 -43.18 35.50 -0.62
N PRO A 600 -41.83 35.52 -0.78
CA PRO A 600 -41.11 36.75 -1.05
C PRO A 600 -41.66 37.43 -2.30
N TRP A 601 -41.95 38.73 -2.20
CA TRP A 601 -42.36 39.55 -3.33
C TRP A 601 -41.24 40.55 -3.74
N GLN A 602 -40.61 41.17 -2.73
CA GLN A 602 -39.52 42.09 -2.96
C GLN A 602 -38.55 42.07 -1.77
N VAL A 603 -37.25 42.15 -2.05
CA VAL A 603 -36.20 42.37 -1.04
C VAL A 603 -35.72 43.81 -1.20
N THR A 604 -35.68 44.57 -0.10
CA THR A 604 -35.29 45.98 -0.12
C THR A 604 -34.43 46.35 1.08
N GLY A 605 -33.40 47.14 0.84
CA GLY A 605 -32.61 47.83 1.87
C GLY A 605 -33.24 49.14 2.33
N SER A 606 -34.28 49.68 1.59
CA SER A 606 -34.97 50.91 1.90
C SER A 606 -36.47 50.73 1.81
N LEU A 607 -37.14 50.71 2.94
CA LEU A 607 -38.61 50.70 3.00
C LEU A 607 -39.20 51.98 2.41
N GLU A 608 -38.55 53.10 2.56
CA GLU A 608 -39.01 54.38 1.95
C GLU A 608 -39.13 54.25 0.42
N SER A 609 -38.12 53.66 -0.21
CA SER A 609 -38.11 53.41 -1.65
C SER A 609 -39.18 52.40 -2.03
N PHE A 610 -39.37 51.36 -1.24
CA PHE A 610 -40.44 50.38 -1.46
C PHE A 610 -41.81 51.02 -1.40
N TRP A 611 -42.11 51.82 -0.39
CA TRP A 611 -43.40 52.49 -0.26
C TRP A 611 -43.68 53.44 -1.41
N ARG A 612 -42.67 54.18 -1.90
CA ARG A 612 -42.84 55.14 -3.01
C ARG A 612 -42.97 54.45 -4.36
N ASN A 613 -42.19 53.41 -4.62
CA ASN A 613 -42.01 52.86 -5.96
C ASN A 613 -42.54 51.41 -6.12
N GLY A 614 -42.52 50.60 -5.07
CA GLY A 614 -42.81 49.16 -5.11
C GLY A 614 -44.23 48.81 -4.66
N TYR A 615 -44.71 49.47 -3.60
CA TYR A 615 -46.00 49.09 -2.99
C TYR A 615 -47.19 49.22 -3.94
N GLY A 616 -47.24 50.25 -4.77
CA GLY A 616 -48.29 50.46 -5.75
C GLY A 616 -48.41 49.31 -6.75
N GLN A 617 -47.29 48.77 -7.18
CA GLN A 617 -47.25 47.59 -8.05
C GLN A 617 -47.69 46.32 -7.28
N MET A 618 -47.17 46.13 -6.07
CA MET A 618 -47.53 45.01 -5.21
C MET A 618 -49.06 44.96 -4.95
N LYS A 619 -49.65 46.12 -4.67
CA LYS A 619 -51.10 46.24 -4.49
C LYS A 619 -51.86 45.82 -5.75
N LYS A 620 -51.47 46.29 -6.94
CA LYS A 620 -52.09 45.92 -8.21
C LYS A 620 -52.03 44.39 -8.44
N ASP A 621 -50.90 43.76 -8.16
CA ASP A 621 -50.65 42.35 -8.42
C ASP A 621 -51.38 41.44 -7.44
N LEU A 622 -51.55 41.86 -6.16
CA LEU A 622 -51.95 40.98 -5.07
C LEU A 622 -53.31 41.31 -4.47
N ALA A 623 -53.82 42.58 -4.53
CA ALA A 623 -55.09 42.95 -3.91
C ALA A 623 -56.30 42.11 -4.44
N GLY A 624 -56.35 41.88 -5.75
CA GLY A 624 -57.38 41.03 -6.36
C GLY A 624 -57.30 39.55 -5.95
N ARG A 625 -56.06 39.07 -5.70
CA ARG A 625 -55.82 37.68 -5.29
C ARG A 625 -56.04 37.48 -3.79
N TYR A 626 -55.85 38.51 -2.98
CA TYR A 626 -55.98 38.48 -1.52
C TYR A 626 -56.93 39.56 -0.98
N PRO A 627 -58.23 39.55 -1.36
CA PRO A 627 -59.18 40.63 -1.05
C PRO A 627 -59.56 40.73 0.41
N ARG A 628 -59.28 39.71 1.22
CA ARG A 628 -59.54 39.71 2.68
C ARG A 628 -58.47 40.49 3.48
N HIS A 629 -57.34 40.86 2.85
CA HIS A 629 -56.30 41.64 3.49
C HIS A 629 -56.47 43.11 3.19
N ARG A 630 -56.02 43.97 4.12
CA ARG A 630 -56.08 45.42 3.94
C ARG A 630 -55.04 45.88 2.89
N TRP A 631 -55.48 46.65 1.90
CA TRP A 631 -54.66 47.20 0.82
C TRP A 631 -54.94 48.72 0.65
N PRO A 632 -54.50 49.59 1.61
CA PRO A 632 -54.72 51.03 1.51
C PRO A 632 -54.13 51.60 0.21
N ASP A 633 -54.65 52.74 -0.25
CA ASP A 633 -54.02 53.45 -1.37
C ASP A 633 -52.71 54.10 -0.92
N PRO A 634 -51.72 54.24 -1.82
CA PRO A 634 -50.43 54.86 -1.45
C PRO A 634 -50.58 56.25 -0.79
N GLY A 635 -51.61 57.02 -1.14
CA GLY A 635 -51.91 58.34 -0.53
C GLY A 635 -52.56 58.26 0.85
N GLU A 636 -53.05 57.09 1.28
CA GLU A 636 -53.65 56.85 2.59
C GLU A 636 -52.66 56.31 3.63
N LEU A 637 -51.37 56.20 3.24
CA LEU A 637 -50.32 55.74 4.12
C LEU A 637 -49.81 56.94 4.98
N ASP A 638 -50.51 57.22 6.07
CA ASP A 638 -50.31 58.41 6.95
C ASP A 638 -48.93 58.51 7.58
N PHE A 639 -48.14 57.42 7.58
CA PHE A 639 -46.81 57.32 8.15
C PHE A 639 -45.69 57.74 7.18
N LEU A 640 -46.01 57.97 5.91
CA LEU A 640 -45.02 58.45 4.94
C LEU A 640 -44.87 59.97 5.02
N PRO A 641 -43.64 60.51 5.00
CA PRO A 641 -43.46 61.95 4.91
C PRO A 641 -44.09 62.47 3.62
N ARG A 642 -44.98 63.47 3.75
CA ARG A 642 -45.58 64.14 2.59
C ARG A 642 -44.45 64.76 1.75
N SER A 643 -44.35 64.33 0.49
CA SER A 643 -43.46 64.99 -0.45
C SER A 643 -43.82 66.46 -0.56
N ARG A 644 -42.85 67.35 -0.20
CA ARG A 644 -42.95 68.80 -0.49
C ARG A 644 -42.85 69.02 -1.98
#